data_3da8a57fe0110236932ef8a7d39b8839
#
_entry.id   3da8a57fe0110236932ef8a7d39b8839
#
_cell.length_a   1.000
_cell.length_b   1.000
_cell.length_c   1.000
_cell.angle_alpha   90.00
_cell.angle_beta   90.00
_cell.angle_gamma   90.00
#
_symmetry.space_group_name_H-M   'P 1'
#
loop_
_entity.id
_entity.type
_entity.pdbx_description
1 polymer ?
#
loop_
_entity_poly.entity_id
_entity_poly.type
_entity_poly.pdbx_seq_one_letter_code
_entity_poly.pdbx_strand_id
1 'polypeptide(L)'
;MKKLMIALGLAAALTGCGPKQTENTEQTQPEEFTFLVDQFADLRIMRYQIPDWDQLTLQQKAYLYYLGEAAKCGRDILADQNFKYNLCIRKTIEAVLNTYTGDHSSKDFQNFVVYAKRVFFSNGIHHHYAEDKFFPEISQAYFAELIKGSDASLLPLNEGETVDEFIAFLTPVIFDKDLYRMRRSSEEDIIEHSSVNFYQGGITKAEAEAFYNAMRVPGDETPISYGLNSRLVKDADGTIHEDVYCANGLYGDAIKAIIGWLEKANEVAENDNQRAYTQKLIEYYTTGDLKTWDEYNILWVQDSISHIDFVNGFIEDYADPMGMKATWESTVNFKDLEATKNSNIISENAQWFEDHSPVDARFKKEECKGVSAKSINVTTLGGECFPSPPIGINLPNADWIRKDYGSKSVTITNLMIAYDKAAEECPKSALKEFAYSEEEVELCKKFGSETDIVHTTLHECLGHGSGKLLPTTQPGALKEFSSTLEEARADLFGLYYLADPKMVELGVISDPEAYKAEYCGYIRNGMMTQLARVELGKDVTEAHMQNRKLIAEWCYEQGAGRGEGGCDVIERIVRDGKTYFVINDFEALRSLFGELLAEVQRIKSEGDYAAGKALVERYAVKVDPELHKEVKERYDALGLKPYGGFINPVITPVEKDGKVVDYVVEYPSDFIVEHLDLGQRYSFLKATH
;
A
#
# COMPACT_ATOMS: atom_id res chain seq x y z
N MET A 1 -36.13 13.17 11.72
CA MET A 1 -36.85 13.10 10.45
C MET A 1 -36.77 11.69 9.93
N LYS A 2 -37.77 11.16 9.29
CA LYS A 2 -38.02 9.70 9.13
C LYS A 2 -36.91 8.96 8.36
N LYS A 3 -36.44 7.86 8.97
CA LYS A 3 -35.57 6.85 8.35
C LYS A 3 -36.34 6.14 7.22
N LEU A 4 -35.77 6.13 6.01
CA LEU A 4 -36.25 5.28 4.93
C LEU A 4 -35.20 4.15 4.76
N MET A 5 -35.51 2.99 5.34
CA MET A 5 -34.82 1.74 5.03
C MET A 5 -35.51 1.14 3.81
N ILE A 6 -34.75 0.96 2.73
CA ILE A 6 -35.18 0.15 1.59
C ILE A 6 -34.48 -1.20 1.71
N ALA A 7 -35.21 -2.20 2.21
CA ALA A 7 -34.81 -3.60 2.16
C ALA A 7 -35.39 -4.22 0.87
N LEU A 8 -34.56 -4.67 -0.04
CA LEU A 8 -35.00 -5.54 -1.14
C LEU A 8 -35.09 -6.98 -0.63
N GLY A 9 -36.31 -7.41 -0.34
CA GLY A 9 -36.62 -8.79 -0.02
C GLY A 9 -37.13 -9.53 -1.23
N LEU A 10 -36.49 -10.64 -1.60
CA LEU A 10 -37.05 -11.63 -2.51
C LEU A 10 -38.00 -12.52 -1.69
N ALA A 11 -39.29 -12.47 -1.98
CA ALA A 11 -40.31 -13.32 -1.40
C ALA A 11 -40.53 -14.58 -2.27
N ALA A 12 -40.28 -15.74 -1.69
CA ALA A 12 -40.83 -16.99 -2.21
C ALA A 12 -41.92 -17.45 -1.24
N ALA A 13 -43.15 -17.49 -1.72
CA ALA A 13 -44.31 -17.97 -0.96
C ALA A 13 -44.39 -19.50 -1.02
N LEU A 14 -44.54 -20.15 0.14
CA LEU A 14 -45.20 -21.45 0.26
C LEU A 14 -46.02 -21.48 1.54
N THR A 15 -47.29 -21.83 1.37
CA THR A 15 -48.37 -21.96 2.34
C THR A 15 -48.30 -23.27 3.16
N GLY A 16 -48.68 -23.21 4.43
CA GLY A 16 -49.10 -24.43 5.12
C GLY A 16 -49.07 -24.41 6.65
N CYS A 17 -50.20 -24.07 7.26
CA CYS A 17 -50.81 -24.48 8.53
C CYS A 17 -50.03 -24.94 9.77
N GLY A 18 -50.16 -24.15 10.85
CA GLY A 18 -50.68 -24.60 12.17
C GLY A 18 -49.65 -24.89 13.28
N PRO A 19 -50.00 -24.65 14.55
CA PRO A 19 -49.04 -24.15 15.52
C PRO A 19 -48.50 -25.20 16.50
N LYS A 20 -47.23 -25.06 16.92
CA LYS A 20 -46.77 -25.44 18.27
C LYS A 20 -45.57 -24.59 18.65
N GLN A 21 -45.72 -23.83 19.69
CA GLN A 21 -44.65 -23.18 20.42
C GLN A 21 -43.65 -24.22 20.94
N THR A 22 -42.42 -24.09 20.53
CA THR A 22 -41.24 -24.50 21.31
C THR A 22 -40.22 -23.36 21.09
N GLU A 23 -39.94 -22.65 22.16
CA GLU A 23 -38.79 -21.74 22.22
C GLU A 23 -37.53 -22.53 21.99
N ASN A 24 -37.05 -22.50 20.76
CA ASN A 24 -35.64 -22.81 20.47
C ASN A 24 -34.91 -21.49 20.35
N THR A 25 -34.20 -21.11 21.36
CA THR A 25 -33.08 -20.19 21.25
C THR A 25 -32.04 -20.85 20.36
N GLU A 26 -32.15 -20.67 19.04
CA GLU A 26 -31.04 -20.86 18.14
C GLU A 26 -30.00 -19.83 18.54
N GLN A 27 -28.93 -20.29 19.18
CA GLN A 27 -27.68 -19.59 19.23
C GLN A 27 -27.23 -19.44 17.78
N THR A 28 -27.46 -18.28 17.17
CA THR A 28 -26.79 -17.87 15.95
C THR A 28 -25.30 -17.93 16.26
N GLN A 29 -24.57 -18.88 15.66
CA GLN A 29 -23.11 -18.84 15.64
C GLN A 29 -22.72 -17.46 15.09
N PRO A 30 -21.73 -16.80 15.68
CA PRO A 30 -21.25 -15.55 15.12
C PRO A 30 -20.88 -15.78 13.65
N GLU A 31 -21.40 -14.96 12.77
CA GLU A 31 -21.11 -15.02 11.35
C GLU A 31 -19.59 -14.83 11.17
N GLU A 32 -18.93 -15.80 10.55
CA GLU A 32 -17.48 -15.77 10.36
C GLU A 32 -17.09 -14.54 9.54
N PHE A 33 -16.09 -13.80 9.98
CA PHE A 33 -15.65 -12.58 9.30
C PHE A 33 -15.05 -12.92 7.94
N THR A 34 -15.62 -12.38 6.86
CA THR A 34 -15.14 -12.57 5.49
C THR A 34 -14.20 -11.44 5.10
N PHE A 35 -12.98 -11.78 4.71
CA PHE A 35 -11.96 -10.81 4.29
C PHE A 35 -12.12 -10.40 2.83
N LEU A 36 -12.33 -11.33 1.91
CA LEU A 36 -12.54 -11.05 0.49
C LEU A 36 -14.03 -10.83 0.21
N VAL A 37 -14.42 -9.61 -0.20
CA VAL A 37 -15.83 -9.25 -0.38
C VAL A 37 -16.25 -9.03 -1.83
N ASP A 38 -15.32 -8.66 -2.72
CA ASP A 38 -15.66 -8.44 -4.13
C ASP A 38 -14.45 -8.67 -5.05
N GLN A 39 -14.74 -9.02 -6.32
CA GLN A 39 -13.72 -9.13 -7.37
C GLN A 39 -14.31 -8.67 -8.71
N PHE A 40 -13.63 -7.78 -9.40
CA PHE A 40 -14.04 -7.26 -10.72
C PHE A 40 -12.82 -6.79 -11.51
N ALA A 41 -12.90 -6.79 -12.81
CA ALA A 41 -11.78 -6.46 -13.72
C ALA A 41 -10.50 -7.18 -13.27
N ASP A 42 -9.46 -6.45 -12.91
CA ASP A 42 -8.18 -6.93 -12.36
C ASP A 42 -8.03 -6.70 -10.85
N LEU A 43 -9.12 -6.35 -10.18
CA LEU A 43 -9.15 -5.86 -8.79
C LEU A 43 -9.88 -6.84 -7.87
N ARG A 44 -9.45 -6.89 -6.60
CA ARG A 44 -10.14 -7.53 -5.48
C ARG A 44 -10.34 -6.53 -4.34
N ILE A 45 -11.48 -6.59 -3.70
CA ILE A 45 -11.83 -5.76 -2.55
C ILE A 45 -11.86 -6.62 -1.30
N MET A 46 -11.17 -6.17 -0.30
CA MET A 46 -11.00 -6.86 0.97
C MET A 46 -11.44 -5.99 2.14
N ARG A 47 -11.58 -6.62 3.30
CA ARG A 47 -11.75 -5.95 4.58
C ARG A 47 -10.59 -6.30 5.49
N TYR A 48 -10.35 -5.45 6.47
CA TYR A 48 -9.39 -5.73 7.53
C TYR A 48 -10.04 -5.51 8.89
N GLN A 49 -9.59 -6.26 9.89
CA GLN A 49 -10.03 -6.11 11.26
C GLN A 49 -9.13 -5.15 12.02
N ILE A 50 -9.68 -4.49 13.03
CA ILE A 50 -8.93 -3.72 14.01
C ILE A 50 -8.82 -4.60 15.27
N PRO A 51 -7.68 -5.28 15.48
CA PRO A 51 -7.49 -6.10 16.67
C PRO A 51 -7.42 -5.22 17.92
N ASP A 52 -7.63 -5.82 19.08
CA ASP A 52 -7.45 -5.18 20.41
C ASP A 52 -8.21 -3.88 20.65
N TRP A 53 -9.22 -3.57 19.82
CA TRP A 53 -10.04 -2.36 19.95
C TRP A 53 -10.61 -2.17 21.37
N ASP A 54 -11.03 -3.25 22.02
CA ASP A 54 -11.64 -3.21 23.33
C ASP A 54 -10.62 -2.91 24.45
N GLN A 55 -9.32 -3.04 24.18
CA GLN A 55 -8.26 -2.70 25.12
C GLN A 55 -7.92 -1.20 25.12
N LEU A 56 -8.37 -0.46 24.10
CA LEU A 56 -8.13 0.98 24.00
C LEU A 56 -9.01 1.75 24.99
N THR A 57 -8.43 2.78 25.58
CA THR A 57 -9.19 3.70 26.44
C THR A 57 -10.17 4.54 25.62
N LEU A 58 -11.19 5.08 26.27
CA LEU A 58 -12.16 5.98 25.61
C LEU A 58 -11.47 7.18 24.96
N GLN A 59 -10.43 7.75 25.58
CA GLN A 59 -9.63 8.83 25.01
C GLN A 59 -8.93 8.40 23.72
N GLN A 60 -8.31 7.22 23.69
CA GLN A 60 -7.64 6.68 22.52
C GLN A 60 -8.62 6.40 21.38
N LYS A 61 -9.78 5.80 21.69
CA LYS A 61 -10.84 5.59 20.70
C LYS A 61 -11.35 6.91 20.12
N ALA A 62 -11.51 7.95 20.94
CA ALA A 62 -11.89 9.29 20.50
C ALA A 62 -10.84 9.91 19.59
N TYR A 63 -9.56 9.75 19.94
CA TYR A 63 -8.44 10.26 19.15
C TYR A 63 -8.39 9.61 17.76
N LEU A 64 -8.46 8.28 17.71
CA LEU A 64 -8.52 7.52 16.46
C LEU A 64 -9.74 7.91 15.60
N TYR A 65 -10.91 8.13 16.21
CA TYR A 65 -12.09 8.58 15.52
C TYR A 65 -11.89 9.95 14.87
N TYR A 66 -11.41 10.96 15.61
CA TYR A 66 -11.20 12.30 15.06
C TYR A 66 -10.12 12.34 13.97
N LEU A 67 -9.03 11.60 14.14
CA LEU A 67 -8.01 11.44 13.12
C LEU A 67 -8.57 10.73 11.87
N GLY A 68 -9.42 9.71 12.06
CA GLY A 68 -10.09 9.01 10.97
C GLY A 68 -11.05 9.90 10.19
N GLU A 69 -11.77 10.81 10.87
CA GLU A 69 -12.59 11.82 10.19
C GLU A 69 -11.74 12.80 9.38
N ALA A 70 -10.60 13.24 9.92
CA ALA A 70 -9.63 14.07 9.20
C ALA A 70 -9.07 13.36 7.94
N ALA A 71 -8.76 12.04 8.07
CA ALA A 71 -8.24 11.23 6.98
C ALA A 71 -9.20 11.11 5.78
N LYS A 72 -10.50 11.14 6.02
CA LYS A 72 -11.53 11.06 4.96
C LYS A 72 -11.76 12.40 4.24
N CYS A 73 -11.45 13.53 4.89
CA CYS A 73 -11.68 14.85 4.33
C CYS A 73 -10.81 15.20 3.10
N GLY A 74 -9.67 14.55 2.93
CA GLY A 74 -8.78 14.77 1.78
C GLY A 74 -9.14 14.01 0.51
N ARG A 75 -10.23 13.23 0.50
CA ARG A 75 -10.70 12.42 -0.63
C ARG A 75 -10.79 13.18 -1.95
N ASP A 76 -11.30 14.39 -1.91
CA ASP A 76 -11.47 15.24 -3.10
C ASP A 76 -10.13 15.77 -3.62
N ILE A 77 -9.19 16.05 -2.72
CA ILE A 77 -7.86 16.57 -3.06
C ILE A 77 -7.14 15.59 -3.99
N LEU A 78 -7.02 14.32 -3.59
CA LEU A 78 -6.34 13.30 -4.37
C LEU A 78 -7.00 13.11 -5.75
N ALA A 79 -8.33 13.05 -5.81
CA ALA A 79 -9.03 12.89 -7.08
C ALA A 79 -8.71 14.02 -8.06
N ASP A 80 -8.67 15.28 -7.60
CA ASP A 80 -8.30 16.43 -8.43
C ASP A 80 -6.80 16.42 -8.78
N GLN A 81 -5.92 16.03 -7.86
CA GLN A 81 -4.49 15.88 -8.14
C GLN A 81 -4.22 14.85 -9.24
N ASN A 82 -4.91 13.70 -9.20
CA ASN A 82 -4.73 12.64 -10.20
C ASN A 82 -5.17 13.06 -11.61
N PHE A 83 -6.25 13.84 -11.73
CA PHE A 83 -6.68 14.39 -13.01
C PHE A 83 -7.75 15.48 -12.81
N LYS A 84 -7.61 16.60 -13.50
CA LYS A 84 -8.45 17.80 -13.36
C LYS A 84 -9.97 17.58 -13.51
N TYR A 85 -10.40 16.52 -14.17
CA TYR A 85 -11.83 16.21 -14.38
C TYR A 85 -12.32 15.03 -13.50
N ASN A 86 -11.49 14.43 -12.66
CA ASN A 86 -11.89 13.29 -11.84
C ASN A 86 -13.02 13.63 -10.86
N LEU A 87 -13.05 14.84 -10.28
CA LEU A 87 -14.17 15.25 -9.41
C LEU A 87 -15.48 15.30 -10.18
N CYS A 88 -15.46 15.87 -11.40
CA CYS A 88 -16.62 15.92 -12.28
C CYS A 88 -17.11 14.50 -12.65
N ILE A 89 -16.20 13.63 -13.07
CA ILE A 89 -16.50 12.24 -13.42
C ILE A 89 -17.06 11.47 -12.22
N ARG A 90 -16.42 11.56 -11.07
CA ARG A 90 -16.85 10.88 -9.84
C ARG A 90 -18.24 11.33 -9.39
N LYS A 91 -18.53 12.62 -9.36
CA LYS A 91 -19.86 13.13 -9.03
C LYS A 91 -20.93 12.69 -10.02
N THR A 92 -20.58 12.63 -11.31
CA THR A 92 -21.48 12.08 -12.34
C THR A 92 -21.78 10.60 -12.06
N ILE A 93 -20.77 9.78 -11.75
CA ILE A 93 -20.94 8.38 -11.40
C ILE A 93 -21.80 8.24 -10.14
N GLU A 94 -21.54 9.03 -9.10
CA GLU A 94 -22.31 9.05 -7.85
C GLU A 94 -23.79 9.43 -8.11
N ALA A 95 -24.05 10.42 -8.96
CA ALA A 95 -25.41 10.81 -9.37
C ALA A 95 -26.14 9.68 -10.10
N VAL A 96 -25.48 9.02 -11.06
CA VAL A 96 -26.05 7.88 -11.79
C VAL A 96 -26.34 6.72 -10.86
N LEU A 97 -25.41 6.30 -10.01
CA LEU A 97 -25.58 5.17 -9.09
C LEU A 97 -26.71 5.41 -8.08
N ASN A 98 -26.90 6.65 -7.65
CA ASN A 98 -27.93 7.02 -6.68
C ASN A 98 -29.32 7.21 -7.30
N THR A 99 -29.44 7.62 -8.58
CA THR A 99 -30.69 8.16 -9.09
C THR A 99 -31.16 7.64 -10.44
N TYR A 100 -30.34 6.88 -11.17
CA TYR A 100 -30.77 6.29 -12.44
C TYR A 100 -31.94 5.34 -12.22
N THR A 101 -33.02 5.52 -13.01
CA THR A 101 -34.27 4.80 -12.84
C THR A 101 -34.50 3.68 -13.88
N GLY A 102 -33.53 3.44 -14.75
CA GLY A 102 -33.60 2.40 -15.77
C GLY A 102 -33.32 0.98 -15.23
N ASP A 103 -33.07 0.05 -16.13
CA ASP A 103 -32.83 -1.36 -15.80
C ASP A 103 -31.42 -1.59 -15.23
N HIS A 104 -31.34 -1.72 -13.91
CA HIS A 104 -30.09 -2.01 -13.19
C HIS A 104 -29.59 -3.46 -13.42
N SER A 105 -30.44 -4.37 -13.90
CA SER A 105 -30.07 -5.75 -14.20
C SER A 105 -29.45 -5.93 -15.59
N SER A 106 -29.52 -4.90 -16.43
CA SER A 106 -28.97 -4.95 -17.80
C SER A 106 -27.44 -5.15 -17.77
N LYS A 107 -26.91 -5.86 -18.78
CA LYS A 107 -25.47 -6.07 -18.90
C LYS A 107 -24.71 -4.74 -18.98
N ASP A 108 -25.24 -3.75 -19.69
CA ASP A 108 -24.61 -2.45 -19.86
C ASP A 108 -24.56 -1.69 -18.51
N PHE A 109 -25.62 -1.76 -17.70
CA PHE A 109 -25.57 -1.17 -16.36
C PHE A 109 -24.53 -1.87 -15.47
N GLN A 110 -24.45 -3.19 -15.49
CA GLN A 110 -23.44 -3.93 -14.75
C GLN A 110 -22.02 -3.60 -15.20
N ASN A 111 -21.79 -3.43 -16.51
CA ASN A 111 -20.51 -2.95 -17.05
C ASN A 111 -20.20 -1.52 -16.60
N PHE A 112 -21.19 -0.64 -16.51
CA PHE A 112 -21.03 0.69 -15.94
C PHE A 112 -20.67 0.63 -14.45
N VAL A 113 -21.28 -0.26 -13.67
CA VAL A 113 -20.93 -0.48 -12.26
C VAL A 113 -19.47 -0.94 -12.10
N VAL A 114 -18.99 -1.82 -12.98
CA VAL A 114 -17.56 -2.21 -12.99
C VAL A 114 -16.66 -1.00 -13.28
N TYR A 115 -17.02 -0.17 -14.24
CA TYR A 115 -16.28 1.07 -14.51
C TYR A 115 -16.28 2.03 -13.31
N ALA A 116 -17.43 2.22 -12.67
CA ALA A 116 -17.57 3.03 -11.47
C ALA A 116 -16.66 2.54 -10.34
N LYS A 117 -16.66 1.24 -10.08
CA LYS A 117 -15.76 0.61 -9.09
C LYS A 117 -14.27 0.85 -9.42
N ARG A 118 -13.88 0.75 -10.70
CA ARG A 118 -12.50 1.04 -11.13
C ARG A 118 -12.13 2.50 -10.89
N VAL A 119 -13.02 3.45 -11.19
CA VAL A 119 -12.82 4.89 -10.94
C VAL A 119 -12.68 5.17 -9.44
N PHE A 120 -13.52 4.55 -8.61
CA PHE A 120 -13.42 4.69 -7.17
C PHE A 120 -12.11 4.10 -6.62
N PHE A 121 -11.73 2.92 -7.10
CA PHE A 121 -10.50 2.26 -6.66
C PHE A 121 -9.25 3.05 -7.03
N SER A 122 -9.20 3.59 -8.24
CA SER A 122 -8.02 4.32 -8.76
C SER A 122 -8.04 5.81 -8.41
N ASN A 123 -9.02 6.29 -7.63
CA ASN A 123 -9.23 7.72 -7.38
C ASN A 123 -9.23 8.55 -8.68
N GLY A 124 -9.78 7.98 -9.78
CA GLY A 124 -9.82 8.61 -11.09
C GLY A 124 -9.91 7.62 -12.24
N ILE A 125 -9.77 8.13 -13.47
CA ILE A 125 -9.92 7.35 -14.71
C ILE A 125 -8.64 6.65 -15.17
N HIS A 126 -7.54 6.83 -14.48
CA HIS A 126 -6.26 6.19 -14.78
C HIS A 126 -6.00 5.06 -13.77
N HIS A 127 -5.44 3.96 -14.27
CA HIS A 127 -5.12 2.81 -13.44
C HIS A 127 -4.11 3.20 -12.34
N HIS A 128 -4.42 2.88 -11.09
CA HIS A 128 -3.63 3.28 -9.92
C HIS A 128 -2.16 2.85 -9.97
N TYR A 129 -1.86 1.74 -10.68
CA TYR A 129 -0.51 1.17 -10.78
C TYR A 129 0.10 1.34 -12.18
N ALA A 130 -0.65 1.02 -13.26
CA ALA A 130 -0.15 1.07 -14.63
C ALA A 130 -0.18 2.47 -15.27
N GLU A 131 -0.84 3.44 -14.61
CA GLU A 131 -0.92 4.85 -15.00
C GLU A 131 -1.73 5.14 -16.28
N ASP A 132 -2.16 4.13 -17.01
CA ASP A 132 -2.93 4.27 -18.25
C ASP A 132 -4.42 4.49 -18.01
N LYS A 133 -5.08 5.22 -18.92
CA LYS A 133 -6.52 5.42 -18.88
C LYS A 133 -7.26 4.14 -19.21
N PHE A 134 -8.23 3.76 -18.38
CA PHE A 134 -9.15 2.65 -18.64
C PHE A 134 -10.52 3.13 -19.11
N PHE A 135 -11.26 2.27 -19.80
CA PHE A 135 -12.48 2.62 -20.50
C PHE A 135 -13.68 1.80 -19.98
N PRO A 136 -14.90 2.39 -19.98
CA PRO A 136 -16.10 1.62 -19.68
C PRO A 136 -16.45 0.69 -20.85
N GLU A 137 -16.91 -0.52 -20.53
CA GLU A 137 -17.39 -1.50 -21.51
C GLU A 137 -18.88 -1.27 -21.87
N ILE A 138 -19.22 -0.02 -22.19
CA ILE A 138 -20.55 0.41 -22.64
C ILE A 138 -20.43 1.34 -23.83
N SER A 139 -21.52 1.54 -24.59
CA SER A 139 -21.54 2.50 -25.67
C SER A 139 -21.66 3.94 -25.16
N GLN A 140 -21.15 4.91 -25.94
CA GLN A 140 -21.34 6.35 -25.67
C GLN A 140 -22.82 6.72 -25.60
N ALA A 141 -23.67 6.08 -26.43
CA ALA A 141 -25.11 6.31 -26.42
C ALA A 141 -25.75 5.87 -25.08
N TYR A 142 -25.34 4.72 -24.56
CA TYR A 142 -25.84 4.24 -23.27
C TYR A 142 -25.31 5.10 -22.12
N PHE A 143 -24.07 5.56 -22.18
CA PHE A 143 -23.53 6.52 -21.21
C PHE A 143 -24.35 7.81 -21.15
N ALA A 144 -24.73 8.34 -22.33
CA ALA A 144 -25.63 9.50 -22.40
C ALA A 144 -27.04 9.21 -21.85
N GLU A 145 -27.57 7.98 -22.07
CA GLU A 145 -28.83 7.54 -21.46
C GLU A 145 -28.77 7.50 -19.93
N LEU A 146 -27.69 6.95 -19.36
CA LEU A 146 -27.48 6.92 -17.92
C LEU A 146 -27.55 8.33 -17.29
N ILE A 147 -26.83 9.29 -17.88
CA ILE A 147 -26.79 10.68 -17.40
C ILE A 147 -28.18 11.32 -17.52
N LYS A 148 -28.86 11.18 -18.69
CA LYS A 148 -30.20 11.73 -18.91
C LYS A 148 -31.28 11.09 -18.02
N GLY A 149 -31.10 9.82 -17.67
CA GLY A 149 -32.00 9.07 -16.80
C GLY A 149 -31.77 9.29 -15.30
N SER A 150 -30.83 10.15 -14.94
CA SER A 150 -30.46 10.48 -13.56
C SER A 150 -30.98 11.87 -13.16
N ASP A 151 -30.94 12.17 -11.85
CA ASP A 151 -31.36 13.49 -11.35
C ASP A 151 -30.34 14.56 -11.77
N ALA A 152 -30.76 15.45 -12.66
CA ALA A 152 -29.93 16.53 -13.18
C ALA A 152 -29.43 17.50 -12.10
N SER A 153 -30.13 17.61 -10.96
CA SER A 153 -29.73 18.49 -9.85
C SER A 153 -28.49 17.99 -9.10
N LEU A 154 -28.12 16.71 -9.28
CA LEU A 154 -26.93 16.09 -8.69
C LEU A 154 -25.76 16.02 -9.65
N LEU A 155 -25.97 16.34 -10.93
CA LEU A 155 -24.91 16.41 -11.92
C LEU A 155 -24.07 17.69 -11.70
N PRO A 156 -22.73 17.62 -11.91
CA PRO A 156 -21.82 18.75 -11.69
C PRO A 156 -21.84 19.70 -12.92
N LEU A 157 -23.02 20.24 -13.23
CA LEU A 157 -23.20 21.18 -14.35
C LEU A 157 -22.64 22.57 -14.00
N ASN A 158 -22.04 23.23 -14.96
CA ASN A 158 -21.70 24.65 -14.87
C ASN A 158 -22.97 25.51 -14.89
N GLU A 159 -22.87 26.75 -14.43
CA GLU A 159 -24.01 27.69 -14.43
C GLU A 159 -24.53 27.91 -15.87
N GLY A 160 -25.81 27.57 -16.08
CA GLY A 160 -26.49 27.68 -17.37
C GLY A 160 -26.20 26.55 -18.37
N GLU A 161 -25.39 25.57 -18.01
CA GLU A 161 -25.08 24.44 -18.86
C GLU A 161 -26.26 23.44 -18.92
N THR A 162 -26.54 22.96 -20.11
CA THR A 162 -27.55 21.89 -20.31
C THR A 162 -26.91 20.50 -20.14
N VAL A 163 -27.74 19.51 -19.80
CA VAL A 163 -27.31 18.11 -19.72
C VAL A 163 -26.69 17.61 -21.04
N ASP A 164 -27.22 18.08 -22.18
CA ASP A 164 -26.69 17.69 -23.50
C ASP A 164 -25.30 18.28 -23.75
N GLU A 165 -25.04 19.53 -23.36
CA GLU A 165 -23.72 20.16 -23.46
C GLU A 165 -22.72 19.45 -22.53
N PHE A 166 -23.14 19.13 -21.31
CA PHE A 166 -22.32 18.39 -20.36
C PHE A 166 -21.94 16.99 -20.90
N ILE A 167 -22.87 16.26 -21.48
CA ILE A 167 -22.60 14.96 -22.12
C ILE A 167 -21.61 15.12 -23.28
N ALA A 168 -21.78 16.15 -24.10
CA ALA A 168 -20.88 16.43 -25.22
C ALA A 168 -19.44 16.74 -24.74
N PHE A 169 -19.29 17.42 -23.61
CA PHE A 169 -18.00 17.65 -22.96
C PHE A 169 -17.41 16.35 -22.40
N LEU A 170 -18.18 15.59 -21.62
CA LEU A 170 -17.66 14.47 -20.82
C LEU A 170 -17.36 13.22 -21.66
N THR A 171 -18.11 13.01 -22.75
CA THR A 171 -17.98 11.83 -23.62
C THR A 171 -16.55 11.67 -24.18
N PRO A 172 -15.91 12.66 -24.82
CA PRO A 172 -14.55 12.52 -25.31
C PRO A 172 -13.54 12.35 -24.15
N VAL A 173 -13.73 12.98 -23.01
CA VAL A 173 -12.85 12.82 -21.85
C VAL A 173 -12.77 11.35 -21.42
N ILE A 174 -13.88 10.63 -21.43
CA ILE A 174 -13.94 9.22 -20.99
C ILE A 174 -13.58 8.27 -22.13
N PHE A 175 -14.09 8.46 -23.35
CA PHE A 175 -14.05 7.45 -24.41
C PHE A 175 -12.95 7.65 -25.48
N ASP A 176 -12.37 8.84 -25.61
CA ASP A 176 -11.30 9.07 -26.56
C ASP A 176 -9.99 8.44 -26.07
N LYS A 177 -9.42 7.54 -26.86
CA LYS A 177 -8.22 6.76 -26.50
C LYS A 177 -6.94 7.58 -26.55
N ASP A 178 -6.92 8.66 -27.31
CA ASP A 178 -5.74 9.49 -27.52
C ASP A 178 -5.71 10.69 -26.54
N LEU A 179 -6.88 11.04 -25.97
CA LEU A 179 -7.02 12.16 -25.05
C LEU A 179 -6.77 11.71 -23.59
N TYR A 180 -5.84 12.37 -22.89
CA TYR A 180 -5.49 12.10 -21.48
C TYR A 180 -5.10 10.63 -21.24
N ARG A 181 -4.24 10.11 -22.10
CA ARG A 181 -3.89 8.68 -22.17
C ARG A 181 -3.23 8.14 -20.91
N MET A 182 -2.33 8.92 -20.28
CA MET A 182 -1.55 8.54 -19.12
C MET A 182 -1.70 9.55 -17.97
N ARG A 183 -1.81 9.06 -16.74
CA ARG A 183 -1.70 9.92 -15.54
C ARG A 183 -0.30 10.54 -15.48
N ARG A 184 0.72 9.69 -15.56
CA ARG A 184 2.13 10.06 -15.64
C ARG A 184 2.77 9.42 -16.86
N SER A 185 3.40 10.22 -17.70
CA SER A 185 4.10 9.78 -18.90
C SER A 185 5.60 9.83 -18.75
N SER A 186 6.30 8.93 -19.43
CA SER A 186 7.77 8.96 -19.59
C SER A 186 8.21 9.45 -20.97
N GLU A 187 7.29 9.92 -21.81
CA GLU A 187 7.58 10.46 -23.14
C GLU A 187 8.30 11.81 -23.05
N GLU A 188 8.93 12.25 -24.14
CA GLU A 188 9.59 13.56 -24.19
C GLU A 188 8.59 14.68 -23.87
N ASP A 189 9.02 15.65 -23.08
CA ASP A 189 8.23 16.56 -22.26
C ASP A 189 7.19 15.83 -21.39
N ILE A 190 7.72 15.23 -20.32
CA ILE A 190 6.94 14.45 -19.38
C ILE A 190 5.77 15.20 -18.73
N ILE A 191 5.79 16.54 -18.70
CA ILE A 191 4.67 17.36 -18.18
C ILE A 191 3.56 17.43 -19.23
N GLU A 192 3.89 17.72 -20.49
CA GLU A 192 2.91 17.88 -21.56
C GLU A 192 2.11 16.59 -21.79
N HIS A 193 2.77 15.44 -21.69
CA HIS A 193 2.16 14.12 -21.92
C HIS A 193 1.54 13.47 -20.69
N SER A 194 1.62 14.12 -19.51
CA SER A 194 0.98 13.65 -18.28
C SER A 194 -0.33 14.37 -17.99
N SER A 195 -1.32 13.61 -17.52
CA SER A 195 -2.65 14.14 -17.18
C SER A 195 -2.79 14.53 -15.70
N VAL A 196 -1.80 14.20 -14.86
CA VAL A 196 -1.77 14.57 -13.44
C VAL A 196 -1.85 16.09 -13.30
N ASN A 197 -2.64 16.57 -12.33
CA ASN A 197 -3.05 17.97 -12.24
C ASN A 197 -2.10 18.82 -11.38
N PHE A 198 -0.80 18.62 -11.55
CA PHE A 198 0.24 19.39 -10.83
C PHE A 198 0.77 20.58 -11.61
N TYR A 199 0.51 20.65 -12.93
CA TYR A 199 1.00 21.67 -13.83
C TYR A 199 -0.14 22.16 -14.72
N GLN A 200 -0.32 23.47 -14.81
CA GLN A 200 -1.37 24.08 -15.62
C GLN A 200 -0.86 25.23 -16.49
N GLY A 201 -1.64 25.60 -17.53
CA GLY A 201 -1.30 26.70 -18.42
C GLY A 201 -0.25 26.36 -19.48
N GLY A 202 -0.01 25.05 -19.77
CA GLY A 202 0.95 24.63 -20.76
C GLY A 202 2.41 24.85 -20.34
N ILE A 203 2.69 24.61 -19.07
CA ILE A 203 4.07 24.63 -18.54
C ILE A 203 4.84 23.46 -19.15
N THR A 204 6.04 23.76 -19.66
CA THR A 204 6.99 22.75 -20.11
C THR A 204 7.91 22.30 -18.98
N LYS A 205 8.54 21.13 -19.14
CA LYS A 205 9.57 20.63 -18.21
C LYS A 205 10.66 21.66 -17.96
N ALA A 206 11.17 22.30 -19.02
CA ALA A 206 12.25 23.30 -18.90
C ALA A 206 11.83 24.52 -18.09
N GLU A 207 10.57 24.99 -18.24
CA GLU A 207 10.04 26.11 -17.47
C GLU A 207 9.89 25.75 -15.99
N ALA A 208 9.38 24.55 -15.67
CA ALA A 208 9.28 24.07 -14.29
C ALA A 208 10.65 23.93 -13.63
N GLU A 209 11.62 23.33 -14.32
CA GLU A 209 13.01 23.23 -13.83
C GLU A 209 13.63 24.62 -13.59
N ALA A 210 13.45 25.56 -14.49
CA ALA A 210 13.97 26.92 -14.34
C ALA A 210 13.35 27.63 -13.13
N PHE A 211 12.03 27.50 -12.94
CA PHE A 211 11.31 28.07 -11.81
C PHE A 211 11.85 27.58 -10.47
N TYR A 212 11.90 26.26 -10.25
CA TYR A 212 12.37 25.71 -8.98
C TYR A 212 13.88 25.87 -8.76
N ASN A 213 14.69 25.80 -9.82
CA ASN A 213 16.13 26.07 -9.70
C ASN A 213 16.43 27.50 -9.25
N ALA A 214 15.60 28.46 -9.63
CA ALA A 214 15.75 29.86 -9.18
C ALA A 214 15.42 30.05 -7.69
N MET A 215 14.64 29.15 -7.08
CA MET A 215 14.29 29.18 -5.64
C MET A 215 15.36 28.54 -4.76
N ARG A 216 16.18 27.64 -5.31
CA ARG A 216 17.18 26.89 -4.53
C ARG A 216 18.30 27.78 -4.06
N VAL A 217 18.68 27.63 -2.78
CA VAL A 217 19.80 28.34 -2.17
C VAL A 217 21.05 27.46 -2.22
N PRO A 218 22.12 27.88 -2.95
CA PRO A 218 23.35 27.08 -3.00
C PRO A 218 23.98 26.91 -1.62
N GLY A 219 24.32 25.64 -1.26
CA GLY A 219 24.95 25.32 0.02
C GLY A 219 23.99 25.27 1.22
N ASP A 220 22.68 25.28 0.99
CA ASP A 220 21.68 25.00 2.02
C ASP A 220 21.76 23.53 2.44
N GLU A 221 22.06 23.27 3.71
CA GLU A 221 22.16 21.91 4.27
C GLU A 221 20.80 21.38 4.76
N THR A 222 19.77 22.25 4.82
CA THR A 222 18.42 21.93 5.30
C THR A 222 17.36 22.46 4.32
N PRO A 223 17.44 22.09 3.03
CA PRO A 223 16.53 22.62 2.02
C PRO A 223 15.10 22.12 2.25
N ILE A 224 14.15 23.01 2.09
CA ILE A 224 12.74 22.64 2.04
C ILE A 224 12.44 21.83 0.76
N SER A 225 11.39 21.02 0.79
CA SER A 225 10.92 20.25 -0.39
C SER A 225 10.14 21.17 -1.35
N TYR A 226 10.84 21.97 -2.15
CA TYR A 226 10.23 22.94 -3.07
C TYR A 226 9.17 22.30 -3.96
N GLY A 227 7.98 22.89 -4.02
CA GLY A 227 6.87 22.43 -4.85
C GLY A 227 6.00 21.33 -4.25
N LEU A 228 6.34 20.78 -3.07
CA LEU A 228 5.70 19.61 -2.48
C LEU A 228 4.17 19.76 -2.35
N ASN A 229 3.69 20.91 -1.86
CA ASN A 229 2.29 21.20 -1.58
C ASN A 229 1.73 22.31 -2.47
N SER A 230 2.00 22.25 -3.77
CA SER A 230 1.53 23.28 -4.69
C SER A 230 1.25 22.72 -6.09
N ARG A 231 0.41 23.44 -6.83
CA ARG A 231 0.26 23.33 -8.27
C ARG A 231 1.05 24.45 -8.92
N LEU A 232 1.83 24.16 -9.95
CA LEU A 232 2.52 25.18 -10.73
C LEU A 232 1.61 25.64 -11.89
N VAL A 233 1.37 26.93 -11.99
CA VAL A 233 0.43 27.52 -12.95
C VAL A 233 1.14 28.57 -13.79
N LYS A 234 0.87 28.59 -15.09
CA LYS A 234 1.31 29.63 -16.03
C LYS A 234 0.11 30.40 -16.52
N ASP A 235 0.04 31.67 -16.18
CA ASP A 235 -1.02 32.57 -16.60
C ASP A 235 -0.94 32.90 -18.08
N ALA A 236 -2.02 33.47 -18.62
CA ALA A 236 -2.11 33.86 -20.03
C ALA A 236 -1.06 34.91 -20.45
N ASP A 237 -0.53 35.69 -19.50
CA ASP A 237 0.54 36.65 -19.74
C ASP A 237 1.96 36.05 -19.66
N GLY A 238 2.04 34.72 -19.35
CA GLY A 238 3.28 33.98 -19.23
C GLY A 238 3.90 33.98 -17.82
N THR A 239 3.26 34.63 -16.83
CA THR A 239 3.71 34.59 -15.44
C THR A 239 3.54 33.18 -14.85
N ILE A 240 4.57 32.62 -14.21
CA ILE A 240 4.54 31.33 -13.56
C ILE A 240 4.54 31.56 -12.05
N HIS A 241 3.62 30.89 -11.35
CA HIS A 241 3.48 30.94 -9.90
C HIS A 241 2.96 29.62 -9.33
N GLU A 242 3.05 29.48 -8.00
CA GLU A 242 2.51 28.34 -7.27
C GLU A 242 1.14 28.66 -6.68
N ASP A 243 0.17 27.78 -6.95
CA ASP A 243 -1.08 27.70 -6.18
C ASP A 243 -0.85 26.74 -5.00
N VAL A 244 -0.58 27.33 -3.83
CA VAL A 244 -0.23 26.58 -2.62
C VAL A 244 -1.46 25.90 -2.02
N TYR A 245 -1.31 24.66 -1.58
CA TYR A 245 -2.33 23.88 -0.89
C TYR A 245 -2.36 24.28 0.59
N CYS A 246 -3.31 25.13 0.96
CA CYS A 246 -3.49 25.60 2.33
C CYS A 246 -4.92 26.11 2.55
N ALA A 247 -5.26 26.43 3.79
CA ALA A 247 -6.62 26.82 4.18
C ALA A 247 -7.21 28.00 3.38
N ASN A 248 -6.38 28.94 2.93
CA ASN A 248 -6.79 30.07 2.12
C ASN A 248 -6.24 30.03 0.67
N GLY A 249 -5.69 28.90 0.26
CA GLY A 249 -5.18 28.62 -1.07
C GLY A 249 -6.00 27.56 -1.80
N LEU A 250 -5.33 26.82 -2.68
CA LEU A 250 -5.94 25.71 -3.39
C LEU A 250 -6.33 24.60 -2.41
N TYR A 251 -7.48 23.98 -2.63
CA TYR A 251 -8.11 22.96 -1.76
C TYR A 251 -8.58 23.47 -0.39
N GLY A 252 -8.71 24.78 -0.21
CA GLY A 252 -8.94 25.41 1.09
C GLY A 252 -10.14 24.86 1.87
N ASP A 253 -11.25 24.53 1.21
CA ASP A 253 -12.46 24.04 1.91
C ASP A 253 -12.25 22.62 2.48
N ALA A 254 -11.57 21.74 1.75
CA ALA A 254 -11.19 20.41 2.24
C ALA A 254 -10.14 20.51 3.37
N ILE A 255 -9.14 21.37 3.21
CA ILE A 255 -8.10 21.61 4.21
C ILE A 255 -8.68 22.19 5.52
N LYS A 256 -9.64 23.11 5.45
CA LYS A 256 -10.36 23.59 6.64
C LYS A 256 -11.14 22.50 7.35
N ALA A 257 -11.73 21.57 6.60
CA ALA A 257 -12.39 20.40 7.20
C ALA A 257 -11.38 19.49 7.91
N ILE A 258 -10.21 19.22 7.30
CA ILE A 258 -9.09 18.49 7.94
C ILE A 258 -8.66 19.20 9.23
N ILE A 259 -8.38 20.49 9.18
CA ILE A 259 -7.99 21.30 10.36
C ILE A 259 -9.03 21.15 11.48
N GLY A 260 -10.33 21.31 11.19
CA GLY A 260 -11.37 21.24 12.20
C GLY A 260 -11.46 19.88 12.92
N TRP A 261 -11.09 18.78 12.24
CA TRP A 261 -10.99 17.46 12.86
C TRP A 261 -9.67 17.28 13.61
N LEU A 262 -8.55 17.80 13.10
CA LEU A 262 -7.25 17.78 13.80
C LEU A 262 -7.29 18.60 15.10
N GLU A 263 -8.03 19.71 15.14
CA GLU A 263 -8.23 20.49 16.38
C GLU A 263 -8.94 19.66 17.45
N LYS A 264 -10.03 18.93 17.08
CA LYS A 264 -10.72 18.00 18.00
C LYS A 264 -9.82 16.85 18.44
N ALA A 265 -9.04 16.29 17.53
CA ALA A 265 -8.05 15.26 17.85
C ALA A 265 -7.02 15.80 18.85
N ASN A 266 -6.52 17.00 18.66
CA ASN A 266 -5.53 17.64 19.53
C ASN A 266 -6.02 17.84 20.97
N GLU A 267 -7.33 18.08 21.16
CA GLU A 267 -7.94 18.19 22.52
C GLU A 267 -7.84 16.90 23.33
N VAL A 268 -7.86 15.72 22.63
CA VAL A 268 -7.83 14.39 23.26
C VAL A 268 -6.52 13.64 23.05
N ALA A 269 -5.48 14.31 22.57
CA ALA A 269 -4.16 13.71 22.36
C ALA A 269 -3.61 13.05 23.63
N GLU A 270 -2.87 11.96 23.48
CA GLU A 270 -2.37 11.14 24.59
C GLU A 270 -1.35 11.88 25.47
N ASN A 271 -0.57 12.78 24.86
CA ASN A 271 0.52 13.48 25.53
C ASN A 271 0.89 14.80 24.85
N ASP A 272 1.83 15.52 25.45
CA ASP A 272 2.23 16.84 24.97
C ASP A 272 3.02 16.79 23.65
N ASN A 273 3.73 15.69 23.35
CA ASN A 273 4.42 15.53 22.07
C ASN A 273 3.41 15.46 20.92
N GLN A 274 2.35 14.64 21.09
CA GLN A 274 1.28 14.58 20.08
C GLN A 274 0.61 15.94 19.91
N ARG A 275 0.34 16.66 21.00
CA ARG A 275 -0.21 18.01 20.93
C ARG A 275 0.69 18.94 20.13
N ALA A 276 1.99 18.89 20.37
CA ALA A 276 2.96 19.77 19.72
C ALA A 276 3.03 19.53 18.21
N TYR A 277 3.20 18.28 17.77
CA TYR A 277 3.29 18.03 16.32
C TYR A 277 1.93 18.17 15.62
N THR A 278 0.80 17.82 16.24
CA THR A 278 -0.52 18.07 15.66
C THR A 278 -0.79 19.56 15.49
N GLN A 279 -0.37 20.39 16.46
CA GLN A 279 -0.45 21.84 16.34
C GLN A 279 0.40 22.38 15.17
N LYS A 280 1.61 21.84 14.98
CA LYS A 280 2.46 22.20 13.83
C LYS A 280 1.85 21.77 12.49
N LEU A 281 1.20 20.64 12.44
CA LEU A 281 0.47 20.20 11.24
C LEU A 281 -0.70 21.14 10.92
N ILE A 282 -1.47 21.58 11.94
CA ILE A 282 -2.53 22.59 11.79
C ILE A 282 -1.96 23.93 11.27
N GLU A 283 -0.81 24.37 11.80
CA GLU A 283 -0.12 25.58 11.34
C GLU A 283 0.32 25.45 9.88
N TYR A 284 0.90 24.30 9.51
CA TYR A 284 1.28 24.00 8.12
C TYR A 284 0.07 24.05 7.18
N TYR A 285 -1.03 23.38 7.50
CA TYR A 285 -2.23 23.42 6.69
C TYR A 285 -2.87 24.82 6.61
N THR A 286 -2.69 25.61 7.65
CA THR A 286 -3.19 27.01 7.67
C THR A 286 -2.39 27.89 6.72
N THR A 287 -1.07 27.79 6.74
CA THR A 287 -0.14 28.69 6.04
C THR A 287 0.36 28.17 4.70
N GLY A 288 0.51 26.83 4.57
CA GLY A 288 1.19 26.18 3.45
C GLY A 288 2.72 26.28 3.51
N ASP A 289 3.29 26.72 4.64
CA ASP A 289 4.72 26.93 4.77
C ASP A 289 5.49 25.60 4.94
N LEU A 290 6.38 25.31 3.99
CA LEU A 290 7.17 24.07 3.97
C LEU A 290 8.21 23.98 5.09
N LYS A 291 8.62 25.10 5.67
CA LYS A 291 9.49 25.06 6.85
C LYS A 291 8.74 24.59 8.09
N THR A 292 7.49 25.02 8.23
CA THR A 292 6.58 24.51 9.27
C THR A 292 6.30 23.01 9.07
N TRP A 293 6.25 22.53 7.81
CA TRP A 293 6.17 21.10 7.51
C TRP A 293 7.40 20.32 7.99
N ASP A 294 8.60 20.85 7.78
CA ASP A 294 9.83 20.24 8.28
C ASP A 294 9.85 20.21 9.83
N GLU A 295 9.42 21.29 10.49
CA GLU A 295 9.28 21.32 11.96
C GLU A 295 8.28 20.28 12.49
N TYR A 296 7.15 20.10 11.79
CA TYR A 296 6.20 19.03 12.09
C TYR A 296 6.88 17.67 12.00
N ASN A 297 7.57 17.39 10.90
CA ASN A 297 8.23 16.09 10.67
C ASN A 297 9.29 15.79 11.73
N ILE A 298 10.08 16.78 12.16
CA ILE A 298 11.07 16.62 13.22
C ILE A 298 10.40 16.24 14.55
N LEU A 299 9.35 16.96 14.95
CA LEU A 299 8.62 16.64 16.18
C LEU A 299 7.94 15.28 16.11
N TRP A 300 7.37 14.94 14.96
CA TRP A 300 6.70 13.64 14.74
C TRP A 300 7.69 12.48 14.84
N VAL A 301 8.88 12.58 14.21
CA VAL A 301 9.93 11.55 14.28
C VAL A 301 10.42 11.34 15.70
N GLN A 302 10.56 12.41 16.49
CA GLN A 302 11.05 12.36 17.86
C GLN A 302 10.05 11.74 18.85
N ASP A 303 8.76 11.63 18.49
CA ASP A 303 7.77 10.98 19.32
C ASP A 303 7.90 9.45 19.25
N SER A 304 8.44 8.86 20.34
CA SER A 304 8.61 7.42 20.50
C SER A 304 7.63 6.80 21.49
N ILE A 305 6.94 7.61 22.30
CA ILE A 305 6.14 7.15 23.43
C ILE A 305 4.66 6.91 23.12
N SER A 306 4.09 7.67 22.17
CA SER A 306 2.66 7.59 21.85
C SER A 306 2.26 6.20 21.37
N HIS A 307 1.09 5.75 21.81
CA HIS A 307 0.50 4.50 21.35
C HIS A 307 -0.19 4.66 19.99
N ILE A 308 -0.92 5.76 19.81
CA ILE A 308 -1.57 6.13 18.56
C ILE A 308 -0.62 6.99 17.73
N ASP A 309 -0.61 6.77 16.43
CA ASP A 309 0.12 7.58 15.47
C ASP A 309 -0.69 7.80 14.19
N PHE A 310 -0.29 8.75 13.38
CA PHE A 310 -0.95 9.01 12.12
C PHE A 310 0.00 9.69 11.12
N VAL A 311 -0.31 9.49 9.85
CA VAL A 311 0.24 10.22 8.72
C VAL A 311 -0.90 11.04 8.12
N ASN A 312 -0.67 12.30 7.81
CA ASN A 312 -1.66 13.17 7.16
C ASN A 312 -0.94 14.34 6.50
N GLY A 313 -0.94 14.39 5.18
CA GLY A 313 -0.18 15.44 4.48
C GLY A 313 -0.04 15.23 2.99
N PHE A 314 0.73 16.12 2.36
CA PHE A 314 1.23 15.98 1.00
C PHE A 314 2.63 15.35 1.11
N ILE A 315 2.77 14.06 0.73
CA ILE A 315 3.91 13.23 1.17
C ILE A 315 4.64 12.56 0.01
N GLU A 316 3.94 11.71 -0.77
CA GLU A 316 4.57 10.92 -1.81
C GLU A 316 4.52 11.60 -3.18
N ASP A 317 5.66 11.65 -3.86
CA ASP A 317 5.84 12.35 -5.14
C ASP A 317 5.83 11.44 -6.38
N TYR A 318 5.53 10.15 -6.19
CA TYR A 318 5.52 9.16 -7.28
C TYR A 318 4.57 9.51 -8.43
N ALA A 319 3.49 10.24 -8.18
CA ALA A 319 2.54 10.67 -9.21
C ALA A 319 3.06 11.86 -10.03
N ASP A 320 4.03 12.61 -9.53
CA ASP A 320 4.60 13.73 -10.24
C ASP A 320 5.66 13.28 -11.26
N PRO A 321 5.52 13.62 -12.55
CA PRO A 321 6.55 13.31 -13.54
C PRO A 321 7.91 13.96 -13.24
N MET A 322 7.96 15.03 -12.43
CA MET A 322 9.18 15.70 -12.01
C MET A 322 9.73 15.18 -10.67
N GLY A 323 8.96 14.36 -9.92
CA GLY A 323 9.33 13.88 -8.59
C GLY A 323 9.51 15.00 -7.55
N MET A 324 8.62 16.00 -7.56
CA MET A 324 8.71 17.19 -6.67
C MET A 324 7.41 17.46 -5.92
N LYS A 325 6.27 17.18 -6.56
CA LYS A 325 4.94 17.50 -6.04
C LYS A 325 4.28 16.28 -5.46
N ALA A 326 3.76 16.42 -4.25
CA ALA A 326 3.21 15.30 -3.53
C ALA A 326 1.69 15.17 -3.64
N THR A 327 1.23 13.93 -3.71
CA THR A 327 -0.17 13.57 -3.48
C THR A 327 -0.52 13.65 -2.00
N TRP A 328 -1.81 13.89 -1.74
CA TRP A 328 -2.32 13.89 -0.38
C TRP A 328 -2.63 12.47 0.09
N GLU A 329 -2.17 12.14 1.30
CA GLU A 329 -2.43 10.84 1.92
C GLU A 329 -2.66 10.93 3.42
N SER A 330 -3.27 9.89 3.98
CA SER A 330 -3.40 9.71 5.41
C SER A 330 -3.53 8.25 5.81
N THR A 331 -2.89 7.90 6.93
CA THR A 331 -3.12 6.66 7.66
C THR A 331 -3.28 6.96 9.14
N VAL A 332 -4.22 6.28 9.79
CA VAL A 332 -4.46 6.40 11.24
C VAL A 332 -4.28 5.02 11.85
N ASN A 333 -3.46 4.93 12.88
CA ASN A 333 -3.02 3.64 13.41
C ASN A 333 -2.71 3.70 14.91
N PHE A 334 -2.54 2.54 15.50
CA PHE A 334 -1.97 2.36 16.82
C PHE A 334 -0.98 1.20 16.82
N LYS A 335 -0.04 1.24 17.79
CA LYS A 335 1.00 0.20 17.89
C LYS A 335 0.38 -1.16 18.17
N ASP A 336 0.78 -2.15 17.40
CA ASP A 336 0.64 -3.55 17.75
C ASP A 336 1.66 -3.85 18.85
N LEU A 337 1.18 -3.94 20.10
CA LEU A 337 2.07 -4.08 21.25
C LEU A 337 2.78 -5.43 21.30
N GLU A 338 2.13 -6.49 20.82
CA GLU A 338 2.72 -7.83 20.79
C GLU A 338 3.78 -7.94 19.68
N ALA A 339 3.46 -7.54 18.45
CA ALA A 339 4.42 -7.53 17.35
C ALA A 339 5.55 -6.53 17.60
N THR A 340 5.26 -5.35 18.19
CA THR A 340 6.29 -4.38 18.60
C THR A 340 7.20 -4.95 19.69
N LYS A 341 6.66 -5.74 20.64
CA LYS A 341 7.49 -6.45 21.64
C LYS A 341 8.47 -7.39 20.97
N ASN A 342 8.04 -8.17 19.97
CA ASN A 342 8.90 -9.05 19.20
C ASN A 342 10.00 -8.27 18.45
N SER A 343 9.65 -7.15 17.81
CA SER A 343 10.61 -6.26 17.17
C SER A 343 11.63 -5.68 18.16
N ASN A 344 11.19 -5.29 19.37
CA ASN A 344 12.07 -4.81 20.42
C ASN A 344 13.01 -5.92 20.93
N ILE A 345 12.51 -7.14 21.14
CA ILE A 345 13.33 -8.29 21.54
C ILE A 345 14.43 -8.55 20.50
N ILE A 346 14.08 -8.53 19.21
CA ILE A 346 15.03 -8.68 18.11
C ILE A 346 16.06 -7.55 18.14
N SER A 347 15.62 -6.31 18.24
CA SER A 347 16.48 -5.13 18.26
C SER A 347 17.44 -5.09 19.48
N GLU A 348 16.96 -5.45 20.65
CA GLU A 348 17.76 -5.55 21.89
C GLU A 348 18.85 -6.62 21.80
N ASN A 349 18.64 -7.65 20.97
CA ASN A 349 19.61 -8.70 20.69
C ASN A 349 20.44 -8.45 19.41
N ALA A 350 20.40 -7.26 18.84
CA ALA A 350 21.06 -6.96 17.55
C ALA A 350 22.56 -7.32 17.56
N GLN A 351 23.28 -7.02 18.67
CA GLN A 351 24.68 -7.34 18.78
C GLN A 351 24.92 -8.86 18.78
N TRP A 352 24.05 -9.64 19.45
CA TRP A 352 24.15 -11.09 19.45
C TRP A 352 24.03 -11.66 18.02
N PHE A 353 23.06 -11.17 17.25
CA PHE A 353 22.86 -11.59 15.86
C PHE A 353 24.04 -11.18 14.96
N GLU A 354 24.57 -9.98 15.11
CA GLU A 354 25.75 -9.51 14.38
C GLU A 354 26.98 -10.40 14.68
N ASP A 355 27.26 -10.68 15.97
CA ASP A 355 28.39 -11.46 16.39
C ASP A 355 28.34 -12.93 15.93
N HIS A 356 27.12 -13.51 15.84
CA HIS A 356 26.90 -14.91 15.46
C HIS A 356 26.61 -15.09 13.96
N SER A 357 26.56 -14.00 13.20
CA SER A 357 26.36 -14.09 11.74
C SER A 357 27.50 -14.86 11.05
N PRO A 358 27.22 -15.55 9.94
CA PRO A 358 28.23 -16.31 9.21
C PRO A 358 29.22 -15.41 8.44
N VAL A 359 29.09 -14.09 8.62
CA VAL A 359 29.88 -13.07 7.95
C VAL A 359 31.28 -12.99 8.54
N ASP A 360 32.31 -12.72 7.71
CA ASP A 360 33.69 -12.52 8.14
C ASP A 360 33.77 -11.39 9.18
N ALA A 361 34.55 -11.60 10.25
CA ALA A 361 34.69 -10.66 11.37
C ALA A 361 35.12 -9.24 10.93
N ARG A 362 35.86 -9.11 9.82
CA ARG A 362 36.26 -7.81 9.25
C ARG A 362 35.06 -6.93 8.84
N PHE A 363 33.95 -7.56 8.51
CA PHE A 363 32.76 -6.91 7.99
C PHE A 363 31.64 -6.73 9.03
N LYS A 364 31.84 -7.27 10.24
CA LYS A 364 30.90 -7.11 11.37
C LYS A 364 31.05 -5.74 12.00
N LYS A 365 29.93 -5.18 12.49
CA LYS A 365 29.92 -3.96 13.30
C LYS A 365 30.43 -4.26 14.70
N GLU A 366 31.23 -3.35 15.27
CA GLU A 366 31.69 -3.44 16.65
C GLU A 366 30.57 -3.13 17.63
N GLU A 367 29.68 -2.21 17.25
CA GLU A 367 28.47 -1.84 18.00
C GLU A 367 27.30 -1.83 17.01
N CYS A 368 26.37 -2.76 17.17
CA CYS A 368 25.16 -2.87 16.37
C CYS A 368 23.97 -2.31 17.17
N LYS A 369 23.44 -1.19 16.73
CA LYS A 369 22.19 -0.65 17.26
C LYS A 369 21.08 -1.12 16.34
N GLY A 370 20.20 -1.96 16.86
CA GLY A 370 19.02 -2.38 16.09
C GLY A 370 18.13 -1.17 15.76
N VAL A 371 17.62 -1.13 14.55
CA VAL A 371 16.59 -0.18 14.18
C VAL A 371 15.27 -0.68 14.75
N SER A 372 14.57 0.15 15.51
CA SER A 372 13.24 -0.20 16.01
C SER A 372 12.23 -0.05 14.87
N ALA A 373 11.93 -1.13 14.18
CA ALA A 373 10.73 -1.17 13.34
C ALA A 373 9.50 -1.31 14.26
N LYS A 374 8.48 -0.50 14.03
CA LYS A 374 7.23 -0.56 14.78
C LYS A 374 6.18 -1.29 13.96
N SER A 375 5.55 -2.29 14.54
CA SER A 375 4.36 -2.90 13.98
C SER A 375 3.13 -2.11 14.42
N ILE A 376 2.24 -1.86 13.48
CA ILE A 376 1.03 -1.06 13.71
C ILE A 376 -0.21 -1.73 13.16
N ASN A 377 -1.34 -1.40 13.75
CA ASN A 377 -2.67 -1.74 13.26
C ASN A 377 -3.34 -0.47 12.75
N VAL A 378 -3.64 -0.41 11.47
CA VAL A 378 -4.33 0.72 10.86
C VAL A 378 -5.82 0.65 11.18
N THR A 379 -6.43 1.82 11.42
CA THR A 379 -7.88 1.97 11.65
C THR A 379 -8.59 2.68 10.52
N THR A 380 -7.88 3.58 9.83
CA THR A 380 -8.45 4.36 8.71
C THR A 380 -7.37 4.66 7.69
N LEU A 381 -7.72 4.47 6.43
CA LEU A 381 -6.92 4.81 5.25
C LEU A 381 -7.56 6.00 4.53
N GLY A 382 -6.75 6.91 4.01
CA GLY A 382 -7.22 8.08 3.26
C GLY A 382 -6.25 8.50 2.15
N GLY A 383 -6.75 9.22 1.17
CA GLY A 383 -5.95 9.72 0.05
C GLY A 383 -5.26 8.62 -0.74
N GLU A 384 -3.98 8.77 -1.03
CA GLU A 384 -3.18 7.79 -1.80
C GLU A 384 -3.14 6.40 -1.14
N CYS A 385 -3.26 6.35 0.20
CA CYS A 385 -3.32 5.08 0.94
C CYS A 385 -4.69 4.36 0.83
N PHE A 386 -5.70 4.95 0.18
CA PHE A 386 -7.04 4.37 0.07
C PHE A 386 -7.52 4.30 -1.38
N PRO A 387 -8.06 3.16 -1.82
CA PRO A 387 -8.27 1.87 -1.13
C PRO A 387 -7.05 0.94 -1.13
N SER A 388 -5.97 1.26 -1.88
CA SER A 388 -4.79 0.40 -2.06
C SER A 388 -3.60 0.94 -1.27
N PRO A 389 -3.46 0.55 0.02
CA PRO A 389 -2.40 1.05 0.89
C PRO A 389 -1.05 0.36 0.65
N PRO A 390 0.06 0.99 1.06
CA PRO A 390 1.32 0.29 1.29
C PRO A 390 1.18 -0.65 2.50
N ILE A 391 2.03 -1.66 2.59
CA ILE A 391 2.16 -2.55 3.77
C ILE A 391 3.26 -2.09 4.73
N GLY A 392 4.11 -1.18 4.30
CA GLY A 392 5.17 -0.55 5.07
C GLY A 392 5.31 0.94 4.75
N ILE A 393 5.72 1.73 5.71
CA ILE A 393 5.92 3.19 5.58
C ILE A 393 7.25 3.56 6.23
N ASN A 394 8.06 4.37 5.54
CA ASN A 394 9.30 4.92 6.08
C ASN A 394 9.37 6.43 5.82
N LEU A 395 9.06 7.25 6.79
CA LEU A 395 8.94 8.70 6.69
C LEU A 395 9.78 9.44 7.77
N PRO A 396 10.09 10.72 7.54
CA PRO A 396 9.79 11.59 6.41
C PRO A 396 10.68 11.33 5.19
N ASN A 397 10.30 11.87 4.03
CA ASN A 397 11.08 11.74 2.79
C ASN A 397 12.26 12.73 2.69
N ALA A 398 12.31 13.77 3.52
CA ALA A 398 13.40 14.75 3.53
C ALA A 398 14.73 14.14 4.03
N ASP A 399 15.71 13.97 3.15
CA ASP A 399 17.00 13.32 3.43
C ASP A 399 17.75 13.94 4.61
N TRP A 400 17.74 15.27 4.73
CA TRP A 400 18.42 15.95 5.82
C TRP A 400 17.76 15.68 7.18
N ILE A 401 16.43 15.56 7.23
CA ILE A 401 15.70 15.21 8.45
C ILE A 401 16.02 13.76 8.83
N ARG A 402 16.01 12.84 7.86
CA ARG A 402 16.43 11.44 8.09
C ARG A 402 17.83 11.35 8.67
N LYS A 403 18.75 12.11 8.12
CA LYS A 403 20.15 12.13 8.54
C LYS A 403 20.33 12.67 9.96
N ASP A 404 19.67 13.77 10.31
CA ASP A 404 19.94 14.50 11.55
C ASP A 404 19.00 14.11 12.70
N TYR A 405 17.77 13.66 12.40
CA TYR A 405 16.73 13.33 13.38
C TYR A 405 16.23 11.89 13.28
N GLY A 406 16.51 11.18 12.19
CA GLY A 406 16.06 9.81 11.94
C GLY A 406 14.77 9.73 11.14
N SER A 407 14.19 8.54 11.11
CA SER A 407 12.92 8.23 10.44
C SER A 407 12.08 7.28 11.28
N LYS A 408 10.77 7.24 11.02
CA LYS A 408 9.89 6.17 11.53
C LYS A 408 9.68 5.15 10.41
N SER A 409 10.06 3.91 10.68
CA SER A 409 9.74 2.75 9.84
C SER A 409 8.65 1.94 10.52
N VAL A 410 7.58 1.64 9.83
CA VAL A 410 6.44 0.89 10.36
C VAL A 410 5.96 -0.16 9.38
N THR A 411 5.56 -1.32 9.91
CA THR A 411 4.89 -2.39 9.16
C THR A 411 3.42 -2.45 9.58
N ILE A 412 2.51 -2.57 8.63
CA ILE A 412 1.06 -2.56 8.89
C ILE A 412 0.54 -3.99 9.02
N THR A 413 0.58 -4.52 10.23
CA THR A 413 0.35 -5.93 10.54
C THR A 413 -1.06 -6.40 10.15
N ASN A 414 -2.09 -5.65 10.51
CA ASN A 414 -3.46 -6.09 10.24
C ASN A 414 -3.83 -6.10 8.74
N LEU A 415 -3.16 -5.30 7.91
CA LEU A 415 -3.33 -5.39 6.45
C LEU A 415 -2.62 -6.62 5.87
N MET A 416 -1.43 -6.95 6.36
CA MET A 416 -0.73 -8.18 5.95
C MET A 416 -1.59 -9.41 6.26
N ILE A 417 -2.10 -9.50 7.49
CA ILE A 417 -3.03 -10.58 7.91
C ILE A 417 -4.27 -10.61 7.00
N ALA A 418 -4.82 -9.45 6.65
CA ALA A 418 -6.01 -9.39 5.79
C ALA A 418 -5.73 -9.87 4.36
N TYR A 419 -4.55 -9.57 3.81
CA TYR A 419 -4.13 -10.10 2.51
C TYR A 419 -4.03 -11.65 2.52
N ASP A 420 -3.42 -12.21 3.57
CA ASP A 420 -3.26 -13.67 3.73
C ASP A 420 -4.62 -14.35 3.88
N LYS A 421 -5.49 -13.83 4.76
CA LYS A 421 -6.82 -14.37 4.99
C LYS A 421 -7.71 -14.29 3.74
N ALA A 422 -7.69 -13.18 3.03
CA ALA A 422 -8.41 -13.06 1.76
C ALA A 422 -7.88 -14.04 0.69
N ALA A 423 -6.59 -14.33 0.69
CA ALA A 423 -6.01 -15.35 -0.20
C ALA A 423 -6.46 -16.77 0.18
N GLU A 424 -6.58 -17.08 1.48
CA GLU A 424 -7.13 -18.36 1.96
C GLU A 424 -8.61 -18.56 1.57
N GLU A 425 -9.41 -17.52 1.60
CA GLU A 425 -10.84 -17.52 1.22
C GLU A 425 -11.06 -17.71 -0.29
N CYS A 426 -10.04 -17.43 -1.13
CA CYS A 426 -10.13 -17.65 -2.56
C CYS A 426 -10.35 -19.13 -2.86
N PRO A 427 -11.39 -19.51 -3.65
CA PRO A 427 -11.66 -20.91 -4.02
C PRO A 427 -10.48 -21.55 -4.76
N LYS A 428 -9.70 -20.75 -5.45
CA LYS A 428 -8.47 -21.14 -6.13
C LYS A 428 -7.32 -20.34 -5.51
N SER A 429 -6.42 -21.05 -4.85
CA SER A 429 -5.29 -20.46 -4.14
C SER A 429 -4.00 -20.69 -4.91
N ALA A 430 -3.20 -19.61 -5.05
CA ALA A 430 -1.84 -19.74 -5.60
C ALA A 430 -0.99 -20.70 -4.74
N LEU A 431 -1.16 -20.69 -3.41
CA LEU A 431 -0.50 -21.63 -2.53
C LEU A 431 -0.83 -23.08 -2.93
N LYS A 432 -2.10 -23.44 -3.09
CA LYS A 432 -2.52 -24.80 -3.48
C LYS A 432 -2.09 -25.20 -4.90
N GLU A 433 -2.01 -24.23 -5.81
CA GLU A 433 -1.59 -24.49 -7.18
C GLU A 433 -0.08 -24.73 -7.30
N PHE A 434 0.73 -24.00 -6.54
CA PHE A 434 2.18 -24.00 -6.69
C PHE A 434 2.93 -24.75 -5.58
N ALA A 435 2.30 -25.13 -4.48
CA ALA A 435 2.86 -26.05 -3.50
C ALA A 435 2.88 -27.48 -4.06
N TYR A 436 3.91 -28.23 -3.73
CA TYR A 436 4.07 -29.60 -4.21
C TYR A 436 3.15 -30.60 -3.51
N SER A 437 2.90 -30.43 -2.22
CA SER A 437 2.11 -31.36 -1.40
C SER A 437 1.10 -30.66 -0.49
N GLU A 438 0.12 -31.40 0.00
CA GLU A 438 -0.86 -30.89 0.96
C GLU A 438 -0.20 -30.58 2.31
N GLU A 439 0.84 -31.33 2.69
CA GLU A 439 1.64 -31.08 3.90
C GLU A 439 2.31 -29.70 3.84
N GLU A 440 2.83 -29.31 2.67
CA GLU A 440 3.38 -27.97 2.46
C GLU A 440 2.29 -26.89 2.58
N VAL A 441 1.12 -27.15 2.00
CA VAL A 441 -0.03 -26.22 2.09
C VAL A 441 -0.44 -26.01 3.55
N GLU A 442 -0.59 -27.08 4.33
CA GLU A 442 -1.01 -26.99 5.74
C GLU A 442 0.08 -26.34 6.61
N LEU A 443 1.35 -26.61 6.34
CA LEU A 443 2.48 -25.94 6.99
C LEU A 443 2.45 -24.41 6.76
N CYS A 444 2.31 -24.00 5.50
CA CYS A 444 2.25 -22.58 5.14
C CYS A 444 1.00 -21.91 5.72
N LYS A 445 -0.14 -22.56 5.77
CA LYS A 445 -1.34 -22.01 6.42
C LYS A 445 -1.17 -21.84 7.93
N LYS A 446 -0.48 -22.78 8.57
CA LYS A 446 -0.30 -22.76 10.03
C LYS A 446 0.68 -21.69 10.48
N PHE A 447 1.78 -21.52 9.78
CA PHE A 447 2.91 -20.71 10.25
C PHE A 447 3.30 -19.56 9.30
N GLY A 448 2.74 -19.52 8.09
CA GLY A 448 3.18 -18.58 7.06
C GLY A 448 3.11 -17.11 7.51
N SER A 449 1.96 -16.67 8.05
CA SER A 449 1.82 -15.28 8.52
C SER A 449 2.76 -14.95 9.69
N GLU A 450 2.95 -15.87 10.66
CA GLU A 450 3.89 -15.66 11.78
C GLU A 450 5.32 -15.48 11.26
N THR A 451 5.75 -16.37 10.36
CA THR A 451 7.12 -16.40 9.87
C THR A 451 7.43 -15.29 8.88
N ASP A 452 6.48 -14.86 8.07
CA ASP A 452 6.61 -13.72 7.17
C ASP A 452 6.77 -12.40 7.95
N ILE A 453 5.97 -12.20 9.01
CA ILE A 453 6.10 -11.04 9.91
C ILE A 453 7.47 -11.02 10.59
N VAL A 454 7.94 -12.16 11.08
CA VAL A 454 9.24 -12.26 11.75
C VAL A 454 10.39 -12.09 10.76
N HIS A 455 10.29 -12.67 9.56
CA HIS A 455 11.26 -12.48 8.48
C HIS A 455 11.37 -11.00 8.10
N THR A 456 10.24 -10.34 7.86
CA THR A 456 10.20 -8.91 7.58
C THR A 456 10.81 -8.09 8.72
N THR A 457 10.53 -8.44 9.98
CA THR A 457 11.12 -7.76 11.14
C THR A 457 12.64 -7.93 11.20
N LEU A 458 13.16 -9.12 10.95
CA LEU A 458 14.60 -9.40 10.88
C LEU A 458 15.26 -8.65 9.72
N HIS A 459 14.60 -8.61 8.56
CA HIS A 459 15.03 -7.86 7.36
C HIS A 459 15.21 -6.38 7.69
N GLU A 460 14.20 -5.74 8.25
CA GLU A 460 14.20 -4.30 8.54
C GLU A 460 15.08 -3.93 9.73
N CYS A 461 14.95 -4.63 10.87
CA CYS A 461 15.64 -4.26 12.10
C CYS A 461 17.12 -4.60 12.08
N LEU A 462 17.48 -5.72 11.49
CA LEU A 462 18.83 -6.27 11.54
C LEU A 462 19.45 -6.44 10.15
N GLY A 463 18.69 -6.87 9.16
CA GLY A 463 19.16 -7.04 7.80
C GLY A 463 19.82 -5.75 7.31
N HIS A 464 19.08 -4.67 7.20
CA HIS A 464 19.63 -3.35 6.83
C HIS A 464 20.58 -2.78 7.87
N GLY A 465 20.39 -3.13 9.15
CA GLY A 465 21.18 -2.65 10.27
C GLY A 465 22.56 -3.30 10.43
N SER A 466 22.79 -4.49 9.87
CA SER A 466 24.02 -5.30 10.07
C SER A 466 25.17 -4.95 9.13
N GLY A 467 26.36 -5.50 9.42
CA GLY A 467 27.53 -5.38 8.59
C GLY A 467 28.09 -3.96 8.45
N LYS A 468 29.32 -3.84 7.98
CA LYS A 468 29.95 -2.53 7.72
C LYS A 468 30.74 -2.54 6.41
N LEU A 469 30.86 -1.38 5.79
CA LEU A 469 31.79 -1.15 4.68
C LEU A 469 33.23 -1.06 5.22
N LEU A 470 34.20 -1.48 4.42
CA LEU A 470 35.58 -1.17 4.74
C LEU A 470 35.87 0.33 4.55
N PRO A 471 36.82 0.89 5.32
CA PRO A 471 37.16 2.31 5.19
C PRO A 471 37.67 2.71 3.78
N THR A 472 38.09 1.74 2.99
CA THR A 472 38.57 1.91 1.60
C THR A 472 37.43 1.90 0.58
N THR A 473 36.24 1.46 0.95
CA THR A 473 35.09 1.32 0.04
C THR A 473 34.42 2.66 -0.20
N GLN A 474 34.35 3.06 -1.47
CA GLN A 474 33.68 4.31 -1.85
C GLN A 474 32.16 4.17 -1.82
N PRO A 475 31.41 5.19 -1.36
CA PRO A 475 29.97 5.24 -1.50
C PRO A 475 29.57 5.02 -2.96
N GLY A 476 28.54 4.18 -3.20
CA GLY A 476 28.05 3.88 -4.56
C GLY A 476 28.98 2.98 -5.39
N ALA A 477 29.94 2.30 -4.79
CA ALA A 477 30.87 1.40 -5.50
C ALA A 477 30.17 0.32 -6.32
N LEU A 478 29.00 -0.16 -5.88
CA LEU A 478 28.22 -1.21 -6.55
C LEU A 478 27.24 -0.69 -7.61
N LYS A 479 27.11 0.64 -7.75
CA LYS A 479 26.29 1.32 -8.77
C LYS A 479 24.88 0.74 -8.87
N GLU A 480 24.45 0.38 -10.08
CA GLU A 480 23.12 -0.17 -10.42
C GLU A 480 22.77 -1.50 -9.72
N PHE A 481 23.77 -2.22 -9.19
CA PHE A 481 23.55 -3.48 -8.46
C PHE A 481 23.37 -3.30 -6.96
N SER A 482 23.53 -2.07 -6.47
CA SER A 482 23.55 -1.77 -5.03
C SER A 482 22.24 -2.16 -4.35
N SER A 483 21.08 -1.78 -4.91
CA SER A 483 19.78 -2.06 -4.31
C SER A 483 19.49 -3.56 -4.25
N THR A 484 19.67 -4.29 -5.36
CA THR A 484 19.44 -5.74 -5.40
C THR A 484 20.30 -6.48 -4.38
N LEU A 485 21.58 -6.09 -4.23
CA LEU A 485 22.48 -6.72 -3.27
C LEU A 485 22.18 -6.33 -1.82
N GLU A 486 21.66 -5.12 -1.57
CA GLU A 486 21.22 -4.71 -0.25
C GLU A 486 20.01 -5.50 0.19
N GLU A 487 18.99 -5.59 -0.66
CA GLU A 487 17.78 -6.37 -0.39
C GLU A 487 18.11 -7.87 -0.22
N ALA A 488 19.00 -8.41 -1.05
CA ALA A 488 19.46 -9.79 -0.90
C ALA A 488 20.17 -10.02 0.44
N ARG A 489 20.97 -9.06 0.91
CA ARG A 489 21.65 -9.13 2.21
C ARG A 489 20.66 -9.12 3.37
N ALA A 490 19.67 -8.25 3.30
CA ALA A 490 18.65 -8.12 4.33
C ALA A 490 17.75 -9.37 4.41
N ASP A 491 17.26 -9.87 3.28
CA ASP A 491 16.49 -11.12 3.22
C ASP A 491 17.30 -12.33 3.71
N LEU A 492 18.56 -12.47 3.26
CA LEU A 492 19.43 -13.58 3.69
C LEU A 492 19.71 -13.56 5.20
N PHE A 493 19.84 -12.37 5.78
CA PHE A 493 19.98 -12.22 7.23
C PHE A 493 18.72 -12.75 7.94
N GLY A 494 17.54 -12.34 7.49
CA GLY A 494 16.27 -12.83 7.99
C GLY A 494 16.11 -14.34 7.85
N LEU A 495 16.30 -14.88 6.65
CA LEU A 495 16.18 -16.32 6.36
C LEU A 495 17.16 -17.16 7.20
N TYR A 496 18.43 -16.73 7.32
CA TYR A 496 19.42 -17.47 8.09
C TYR A 496 19.05 -17.57 9.57
N TYR A 497 18.53 -16.48 10.16
CA TYR A 497 18.19 -16.45 11.57
C TYR A 497 16.81 -16.96 11.91
N LEU A 498 15.86 -16.93 11.00
CA LEU A 498 14.52 -17.45 11.22
C LEU A 498 14.53 -18.93 11.70
N ALA A 499 15.47 -19.73 11.20
CA ALA A 499 15.67 -21.12 11.60
C ALA A 499 16.61 -21.29 12.82
N ASP A 500 17.08 -20.20 13.43
CA ASP A 500 17.99 -20.29 14.58
C ASP A 500 17.22 -20.61 15.87
N PRO A 501 17.67 -21.58 16.68
CA PRO A 501 17.05 -21.87 17.97
C PRO A 501 16.90 -20.67 18.90
N LYS A 502 17.72 -19.62 18.70
CA LYS A 502 17.62 -18.35 19.42
C LYS A 502 16.27 -17.68 19.25
N MET A 503 15.61 -17.82 18.11
CA MET A 503 14.30 -17.23 17.85
C MET A 503 13.22 -17.84 18.76
N VAL A 504 13.28 -19.17 18.99
CA VAL A 504 12.39 -19.87 19.93
C VAL A 504 12.77 -19.54 21.40
N GLU A 505 14.08 -19.48 21.72
CA GLU A 505 14.57 -19.09 23.05
C GLU A 505 14.06 -17.67 23.42
N LEU A 506 14.07 -16.74 22.50
CA LEU A 506 13.57 -15.38 22.68
C LEU A 506 12.04 -15.29 22.71
N GLY A 507 11.33 -16.36 22.34
CA GLY A 507 9.88 -16.40 22.29
C GLY A 507 9.29 -15.61 21.09
N VAL A 508 10.09 -15.37 20.07
CA VAL A 508 9.68 -14.65 18.84
C VAL A 508 9.01 -15.60 17.84
N ILE A 509 9.45 -16.86 17.81
CA ILE A 509 8.86 -17.96 17.04
C ILE A 509 8.23 -18.96 18.00
N SER A 510 7.00 -19.40 17.71
CA SER A 510 6.22 -20.29 18.56
C SER A 510 6.63 -21.76 18.46
N ASP A 511 7.11 -22.21 17.32
CA ASP A 511 7.40 -23.61 16.99
C ASP A 511 8.75 -23.72 16.25
N PRO A 512 9.69 -24.56 16.68
CA PRO A 512 11.00 -24.71 16.02
C PRO A 512 10.94 -25.15 14.56
N GLU A 513 9.80 -25.71 14.10
CA GLU A 513 9.60 -26.12 12.71
C GLU A 513 8.92 -25.04 11.85
N ALA A 514 8.48 -23.92 12.46
CA ALA A 514 7.72 -22.87 11.77
C ALA A 514 8.50 -22.27 10.59
N TYR A 515 9.82 -22.08 10.73
CA TYR A 515 10.68 -21.50 9.67
C TYR A 515 10.56 -22.20 8.32
N LYS A 516 10.16 -23.49 8.32
CA LYS A 516 9.99 -24.26 7.08
C LYS A 516 8.89 -23.68 6.19
N ALA A 517 7.87 -23.07 6.79
CA ALA A 517 6.80 -22.41 6.03
C ALA A 517 7.34 -21.25 5.20
N GLU A 518 8.18 -20.40 5.82
CA GLU A 518 8.81 -19.27 5.13
C GLU A 518 9.79 -19.75 4.05
N TYR A 519 10.60 -20.75 4.33
CA TYR A 519 11.53 -21.31 3.34
C TYR A 519 10.78 -21.84 2.11
N CYS A 520 9.69 -22.60 2.30
CA CYS A 520 8.84 -23.07 1.20
C CYS A 520 8.24 -21.89 0.42
N GLY A 521 7.69 -20.90 1.13
CA GLY A 521 7.12 -19.68 0.55
C GLY A 521 8.15 -18.90 -0.26
N TYR A 522 9.32 -18.66 0.31
CA TYR A 522 10.39 -17.88 -0.29
C TYR A 522 10.96 -18.52 -1.57
N ILE A 523 11.29 -19.81 -1.51
CA ILE A 523 11.79 -20.56 -2.68
C ILE A 523 10.74 -20.63 -3.79
N ARG A 524 9.48 -20.94 -3.45
CA ARG A 524 8.36 -20.95 -4.41
C ARG A 524 8.15 -19.59 -5.07
N ASN A 525 8.24 -18.51 -4.28
CA ASN A 525 8.11 -17.16 -4.80
C ASN A 525 9.29 -16.78 -5.70
N GLY A 526 10.51 -16.97 -5.24
CA GLY A 526 11.73 -16.64 -5.97
C GLY A 526 11.88 -17.37 -7.30
N MET A 527 11.49 -18.65 -7.34
CA MET A 527 11.60 -19.50 -8.52
C MET A 527 10.39 -19.42 -9.45
N MET A 528 9.18 -19.17 -8.96
CA MET A 528 7.95 -19.29 -9.76
C MET A 528 6.97 -18.12 -9.58
N THR A 529 6.29 -17.99 -8.42
CA THR A 529 5.05 -17.21 -8.34
C THR A 529 5.20 -15.73 -8.64
N GLN A 530 6.35 -15.12 -8.33
CA GLN A 530 6.61 -13.72 -8.70
C GLN A 530 6.68 -13.49 -10.21
N LEU A 531 7.00 -14.53 -11.02
CA LEU A 531 7.06 -14.41 -12.49
C LEU A 531 5.70 -14.08 -13.10
N ALA A 532 4.60 -14.33 -12.40
CA ALA A 532 3.27 -13.89 -12.83
C ALA A 532 3.16 -12.36 -13.03
N ARG A 533 4.01 -11.58 -12.34
CA ARG A 533 4.06 -10.11 -12.45
C ARG A 533 4.97 -9.60 -13.58
N VAL A 534 5.77 -10.48 -14.17
CA VAL A 534 6.68 -10.12 -15.27
C VAL A 534 5.96 -10.29 -16.61
N GLU A 535 6.11 -9.35 -17.52
CA GLU A 535 5.60 -9.48 -18.88
C GLU A 535 6.34 -10.58 -19.63
N LEU A 536 5.62 -11.42 -20.39
CA LEU A 536 6.23 -12.53 -21.13
C LEU A 536 7.35 -12.03 -22.05
N GLY A 537 8.50 -12.67 -21.95
CA GLY A 537 9.69 -12.34 -22.74
C GLY A 537 10.52 -11.16 -22.18
N LYS A 538 10.14 -10.61 -21.04
CA LYS A 538 10.93 -9.61 -20.32
C LYS A 538 11.76 -10.24 -19.21
N ASP A 539 12.82 -9.55 -18.84
CA ASP A 539 13.69 -9.87 -17.71
C ASP A 539 13.10 -9.31 -16.39
N VAL A 540 13.58 -9.80 -15.26
CA VAL A 540 13.25 -9.24 -13.95
C VAL A 540 14.03 -7.94 -13.74
N THR A 541 13.37 -6.85 -13.44
CA THR A 541 13.98 -5.50 -13.31
C THR A 541 13.83 -4.88 -11.93
N GLU A 542 12.83 -5.26 -11.15
CA GLU A 542 12.56 -4.73 -9.81
C GLU A 542 13.47 -5.39 -8.76
N ALA A 543 14.06 -4.59 -7.85
CA ALA A 543 15.13 -5.01 -6.94
C ALA A 543 14.71 -6.14 -5.98
N HIS A 544 13.50 -6.07 -5.41
CA HIS A 544 13.00 -7.13 -4.52
C HIS A 544 12.65 -8.43 -5.26
N MET A 545 12.24 -8.35 -6.52
CA MET A 545 12.05 -9.55 -7.34
C MET A 545 13.40 -10.15 -7.75
N GLN A 546 14.39 -9.28 -8.04
CA GLN A 546 15.76 -9.70 -8.35
C GLN A 546 16.42 -10.39 -7.17
N ASN A 547 16.29 -9.85 -5.95
CA ASN A 547 16.91 -10.46 -4.77
C ASN A 547 16.34 -11.85 -4.47
N ARG A 548 15.01 -12.00 -4.51
CA ARG A 548 14.34 -13.30 -4.28
C ARG A 548 14.75 -14.34 -5.30
N LYS A 549 14.80 -13.93 -6.57
CA LYS A 549 15.27 -14.81 -7.65
C LYS A 549 16.73 -15.20 -7.45
N LEU A 550 17.60 -14.24 -7.15
CA LEU A 550 19.02 -14.48 -6.91
C LEU A 550 19.22 -15.53 -5.80
N ILE A 551 18.59 -15.34 -4.66
CA ILE A 551 18.73 -16.25 -3.51
C ILE A 551 18.21 -17.64 -3.86
N ALA A 552 17.00 -17.73 -4.40
CA ALA A 552 16.37 -19.02 -4.70
C ALA A 552 17.16 -19.80 -5.78
N GLU A 553 17.53 -19.14 -6.87
CA GLU A 553 18.25 -19.80 -7.99
C GLU A 553 19.70 -20.15 -7.63
N TRP A 554 20.39 -19.30 -6.86
CA TRP A 554 21.71 -19.60 -6.35
C TRP A 554 21.66 -20.84 -5.41
N CYS A 555 20.72 -20.88 -4.48
CA CYS A 555 20.58 -22.02 -3.57
C CYS A 555 20.21 -23.30 -4.33
N TYR A 556 19.36 -23.21 -5.36
CA TYR A 556 19.02 -24.33 -6.23
C TYR A 556 20.26 -24.89 -6.93
N GLU A 557 21.08 -24.01 -7.53
CA GLU A 557 22.27 -24.45 -8.26
C GLU A 557 23.37 -24.97 -7.31
N GLN A 558 23.67 -24.23 -6.23
CA GLN A 558 24.72 -24.60 -5.28
C GLN A 558 24.34 -25.75 -4.36
N GLY A 559 23.06 -26.01 -4.20
CA GLY A 559 22.51 -27.11 -3.39
C GLY A 559 22.52 -28.48 -4.08
N ALA A 560 22.92 -28.57 -5.36
CA ALA A 560 22.95 -29.82 -6.09
C ALA A 560 23.90 -30.84 -5.43
N GLY A 561 23.36 -31.99 -5.03
CA GLY A 561 24.11 -33.07 -4.36
C GLY A 561 24.61 -32.74 -2.94
N ARG A 562 24.16 -31.66 -2.32
CA ARG A 562 24.62 -31.22 -1.00
C ARG A 562 23.65 -31.52 0.16
N GLY A 563 22.49 -32.06 -0.14
CA GLY A 563 21.54 -32.50 0.88
C GLY A 563 21.94 -33.82 1.54
N GLU A 564 21.21 -34.22 2.56
CA GLU A 564 21.42 -35.46 3.29
C GLU A 564 21.43 -36.69 2.36
N GLY A 565 22.43 -37.54 2.50
CA GLY A 565 22.61 -38.71 1.61
C GLY A 565 23.05 -38.38 0.19
N GLY A 566 23.39 -37.13 -0.12
CA GLY A 566 23.83 -36.65 -1.43
C GLY A 566 22.67 -36.28 -2.37
N CYS A 567 21.48 -36.03 -1.86
CA CYS A 567 20.37 -35.49 -2.65
C CYS A 567 20.55 -33.99 -2.94
N ASP A 568 19.78 -33.47 -3.88
CA ASP A 568 19.70 -32.03 -4.11
C ASP A 568 18.94 -31.37 -2.98
N VAL A 569 19.45 -30.22 -2.47
CA VAL A 569 18.80 -29.46 -1.39
C VAL A 569 17.43 -28.95 -1.84
N ILE A 570 17.38 -28.44 -3.08
CA ILE A 570 16.15 -28.06 -3.76
C ILE A 570 16.06 -28.88 -5.05
N GLU A 571 14.94 -29.55 -5.28
CA GLU A 571 14.71 -30.36 -6.47
C GLU A 571 13.65 -29.76 -7.36
N ARG A 572 13.88 -29.67 -8.67
CA ARG A 572 12.87 -29.33 -9.68
C ARG A 572 12.13 -30.59 -10.10
N ILE A 573 10.87 -30.68 -9.77
CA ILE A 573 10.01 -31.84 -10.09
C ILE A 573 8.95 -31.42 -11.10
N VAL A 574 8.69 -32.28 -12.11
CA VAL A 574 7.55 -32.12 -13.01
C VAL A 574 6.54 -33.21 -12.71
N ARG A 575 5.34 -32.83 -12.31
CA ARG A 575 4.21 -33.73 -12.03
C ARG A 575 2.97 -33.28 -12.77
N ASP A 576 2.36 -34.15 -13.55
CA ASP A 576 1.17 -33.85 -14.36
C ASP A 576 1.34 -32.63 -15.30
N GLY A 577 2.56 -32.46 -15.85
CA GLY A 577 2.92 -31.34 -16.72
C GLY A 577 3.12 -30.01 -16.03
N LYS A 578 3.18 -29.99 -14.70
CA LYS A 578 3.41 -28.80 -13.87
C LYS A 578 4.75 -28.90 -13.14
N THR A 579 5.49 -27.80 -13.16
CA THR A 579 6.77 -27.67 -12.46
C THR A 579 6.57 -27.27 -11.00
N TYR A 580 7.40 -27.84 -10.11
CA TYR A 580 7.47 -27.53 -8.69
C TYR A 580 8.94 -27.50 -8.27
N PHE A 581 9.24 -26.71 -7.20
CA PHE A 581 10.53 -26.72 -6.52
C PHE A 581 10.32 -27.19 -5.09
N VAL A 582 10.96 -28.31 -4.73
CA VAL A 582 10.76 -29.01 -3.45
C VAL A 582 12.05 -28.93 -2.64
N ILE A 583 11.92 -28.53 -1.38
CA ILE A 583 13.06 -28.51 -0.44
C ILE A 583 13.17 -29.90 0.19
N ASN A 584 14.27 -30.59 -0.10
CA ASN A 584 14.56 -31.93 0.45
C ASN A 584 15.34 -31.85 1.77
N ASP A 585 16.12 -30.77 1.98
CA ASP A 585 16.96 -30.59 3.17
C ASP A 585 16.96 -29.13 3.63
N PHE A 586 16.20 -28.82 4.68
CA PHE A 586 16.02 -27.49 5.23
C PHE A 586 17.27 -26.95 5.98
N GLU A 587 18.03 -27.86 6.64
CA GLU A 587 19.25 -27.49 7.35
C GLU A 587 20.39 -27.15 6.37
N ALA A 588 20.50 -27.96 5.31
CA ALA A 588 21.43 -27.65 4.23
C ALA A 588 21.06 -26.35 3.51
N LEU A 589 19.76 -26.06 3.33
CA LEU A 589 19.30 -24.79 2.76
C LEU A 589 19.66 -23.60 3.65
N ARG A 590 19.47 -23.71 4.99
CA ARG A 590 19.95 -22.70 5.94
C ARG A 590 21.44 -22.43 5.79
N SER A 591 22.24 -23.48 5.63
CA SER A 591 23.68 -23.38 5.43
C SER A 591 24.04 -22.60 4.14
N LEU A 592 23.28 -22.86 3.07
CA LEU A 592 23.43 -22.13 1.80
C LEU A 592 23.07 -20.63 1.94
N PHE A 593 22.03 -20.31 2.67
CA PHE A 593 21.70 -18.91 2.98
C PHE A 593 22.85 -18.22 3.72
N GLY A 594 23.47 -18.91 4.68
CA GLY A 594 24.64 -18.39 5.40
C GLY A 594 25.87 -18.17 4.49
N GLU A 595 26.16 -19.09 3.58
CA GLU A 595 27.25 -18.96 2.61
C GLU A 595 27.03 -17.76 1.67
N LEU A 596 25.79 -17.62 1.15
CA LEU A 596 25.46 -16.52 0.26
C LEU A 596 25.45 -15.17 1.00
N LEU A 597 24.96 -15.13 2.26
CA LEU A 597 25.02 -13.94 3.11
C LEU A 597 26.46 -13.47 3.31
N ALA A 598 27.38 -14.40 3.60
CA ALA A 598 28.80 -14.08 3.76
C ALA A 598 29.40 -13.49 2.47
N GLU A 599 29.06 -14.02 1.30
CA GLU A 599 29.56 -13.54 0.01
C GLU A 599 28.94 -12.18 -0.35
N VAL A 600 27.64 -12.00 -0.20
CA VAL A 600 26.97 -10.71 -0.48
C VAL A 600 27.51 -9.63 0.45
N GLN A 601 27.72 -9.92 1.74
CA GLN A 601 28.33 -8.98 2.67
C GLN A 601 29.76 -8.64 2.27
N ARG A 602 30.58 -9.62 1.85
CA ARG A 602 31.93 -9.37 1.34
C ARG A 602 31.90 -8.41 0.15
N ILE A 603 31.07 -8.71 -0.85
CA ILE A 603 30.91 -7.87 -2.05
C ILE A 603 30.57 -6.42 -1.67
N LYS A 604 29.64 -6.24 -0.75
CA LYS A 604 29.25 -4.90 -0.28
C LYS A 604 30.39 -4.23 0.49
N SER A 605 30.97 -4.94 1.45
CA SER A 605 31.98 -4.38 2.36
C SER A 605 33.27 -3.96 1.62
N GLU A 606 33.63 -4.68 0.58
CA GLU A 606 34.81 -4.40 -0.26
C GLU A 606 34.50 -3.49 -1.47
N GLY A 607 33.20 -3.29 -1.78
CA GLY A 607 32.77 -2.56 -2.97
C GLY A 607 33.14 -3.28 -4.27
N ASP A 608 33.13 -4.63 -4.25
CA ASP A 608 33.50 -5.47 -5.36
C ASP A 608 32.45 -5.49 -6.46
N TYR A 609 32.48 -4.45 -7.29
CA TYR A 609 31.53 -4.28 -8.40
C TYR A 609 31.54 -5.47 -9.37
N ALA A 610 32.70 -6.05 -9.66
CA ALA A 610 32.80 -7.14 -10.63
C ALA A 610 32.11 -8.41 -10.13
N ALA A 611 32.28 -8.77 -8.85
CA ALA A 611 31.62 -9.90 -8.25
C ALA A 611 30.10 -9.64 -8.09
N GLY A 612 29.72 -8.44 -7.65
CA GLY A 612 28.30 -8.05 -7.54
C GLY A 612 27.55 -8.12 -8.88
N LYS A 613 28.16 -7.56 -9.93
CA LYS A 613 27.65 -7.67 -11.30
C LYS A 613 27.49 -9.12 -11.74
N ALA A 614 28.53 -9.94 -11.58
CA ALA A 614 28.48 -11.35 -11.98
C ALA A 614 27.38 -12.13 -11.26
N LEU A 615 27.21 -11.89 -9.96
CA LEU A 615 26.17 -12.53 -9.14
C LEU A 615 24.77 -12.14 -9.59
N VAL A 616 24.49 -10.84 -9.74
CA VAL A 616 23.16 -10.33 -10.13
C VAL A 616 22.82 -10.71 -11.58
N GLU A 617 23.74 -10.51 -12.54
CA GLU A 617 23.46 -10.86 -13.94
C GLU A 617 23.23 -12.36 -14.16
N ARG A 618 23.88 -13.21 -13.36
CA ARG A 618 23.72 -14.66 -13.46
C ARG A 618 22.41 -15.15 -12.87
N TYR A 619 22.03 -14.68 -11.67
CA TYR A 619 20.98 -15.30 -10.88
C TYR A 619 19.71 -14.45 -10.72
N ALA A 620 19.77 -13.12 -10.92
CA ALA A 620 18.67 -12.24 -10.60
C ALA A 620 17.81 -11.83 -11.80
N VAL A 621 18.39 -11.76 -12.99
CA VAL A 621 17.80 -11.03 -14.12
C VAL A 621 17.07 -11.95 -15.10
N LYS A 622 17.74 -13.00 -15.57
CA LYS A 622 17.23 -13.85 -16.66
C LYS A 622 16.17 -14.83 -16.18
N VAL A 623 15.12 -14.98 -16.96
CA VAL A 623 14.01 -15.89 -16.69
C VAL A 623 14.05 -17.06 -17.67
N ASP A 624 13.81 -18.29 -17.18
CA ASP A 624 13.55 -19.46 -18.04
C ASP A 624 12.21 -19.22 -18.80
N PRO A 625 12.22 -19.08 -20.15
CA PRO A 625 11.01 -18.70 -20.90
C PRO A 625 9.89 -19.75 -20.81
N GLU A 626 10.23 -21.03 -20.73
CA GLU A 626 9.25 -22.11 -20.65
C GLU A 626 8.57 -22.14 -19.28
N LEU A 627 9.37 -21.99 -18.21
CA LEU A 627 8.85 -21.87 -16.85
C LEU A 627 8.00 -20.61 -16.68
N HIS A 628 8.44 -19.49 -17.23
CA HIS A 628 7.71 -18.23 -17.17
C HIS A 628 6.33 -18.35 -17.82
N LYS A 629 6.28 -18.93 -19.02
CA LYS A 629 5.03 -19.18 -19.72
C LYS A 629 4.12 -20.11 -18.91
N GLU A 630 4.65 -21.23 -18.40
CA GLU A 630 3.91 -22.18 -17.56
C GLU A 630 3.31 -21.48 -16.33
N VAL A 631 4.13 -20.71 -15.59
CA VAL A 631 3.68 -20.00 -14.38
C VAL A 631 2.55 -19.02 -14.72
N LYS A 632 2.72 -18.25 -15.80
CA LYS A 632 1.71 -17.28 -16.25
C LYS A 632 0.39 -17.96 -16.60
N GLU A 633 0.44 -19.03 -17.40
CA GLU A 633 -0.75 -19.80 -17.77
C GLU A 633 -1.46 -20.42 -16.54
N ARG A 634 -0.69 -20.95 -15.58
CA ARG A 634 -1.24 -21.51 -14.33
C ARG A 634 -1.86 -20.41 -13.47
N TYR A 635 -1.21 -19.25 -13.34
CA TYR A 635 -1.70 -18.13 -12.56
C TYR A 635 -2.98 -17.54 -13.17
N ASP A 636 -3.01 -17.34 -14.49
CA ASP A 636 -4.18 -16.87 -15.22
C ASP A 636 -5.38 -17.83 -15.10
N ALA A 637 -5.13 -19.16 -15.10
CA ALA A 637 -6.17 -20.18 -14.90
C ALA A 637 -6.79 -20.16 -13.49
N LEU A 638 -6.10 -19.59 -12.51
CA LEU A 638 -6.66 -19.35 -11.18
C LEU A 638 -7.69 -18.24 -11.20
N GLY A 639 -7.60 -17.30 -12.13
CA GLY A 639 -8.49 -16.13 -12.20
C GLY A 639 -8.32 -15.19 -11.01
N LEU A 640 -7.18 -15.23 -10.33
CA LEU A 640 -6.86 -14.33 -9.22
C LEU A 640 -6.66 -12.92 -9.76
N LYS A 641 -7.22 -11.96 -9.06
CA LYS A 641 -7.05 -10.54 -9.41
C LYS A 641 -5.74 -10.04 -8.82
N PRO A 642 -4.85 -9.43 -9.63
CA PRO A 642 -3.49 -9.08 -9.19
C PRO A 642 -3.44 -7.94 -8.17
N TYR A 643 -4.41 -7.02 -8.21
CA TYR A 643 -4.41 -5.83 -7.38
C TYR A 643 -5.49 -5.92 -6.30
N GLY A 644 -5.13 -5.50 -5.07
CA GLY A 644 -6.01 -5.54 -3.91
C GLY A 644 -6.18 -4.18 -3.28
N GLY A 645 -7.39 -3.94 -2.74
CA GLY A 645 -7.68 -2.77 -1.94
C GLY A 645 -8.72 -3.09 -0.87
N PHE A 646 -8.93 -2.16 0.04
CA PHE A 646 -9.72 -2.37 1.24
C PHE A 646 -10.90 -1.42 1.36
N ILE A 647 -11.95 -1.92 2.02
CA ILE A 647 -13.01 -1.11 2.62
C ILE A 647 -12.55 -0.73 4.02
N ASN A 648 -12.68 0.55 4.38
CA ASN A 648 -12.38 1.00 5.73
C ASN A 648 -13.41 0.48 6.75
N PRO A 649 -12.98 0.07 7.95
CA PRO A 649 -13.87 -0.04 9.09
C PRO A 649 -14.54 1.31 9.41
N VAL A 650 -15.77 1.27 9.91
CA VAL A 650 -16.51 2.46 10.31
C VAL A 650 -16.53 2.56 11.83
N ILE A 651 -15.90 3.60 12.35
CA ILE A 651 -15.90 3.90 13.79
C ILE A 651 -17.03 4.86 14.07
N THR A 652 -17.93 4.48 14.98
CA THR A 652 -19.12 5.26 15.32
C THR A 652 -19.17 5.56 16.83
N PRO A 653 -19.37 6.84 17.24
CA PRO A 653 -19.53 7.18 18.65
C PRO A 653 -20.85 6.64 19.21
N VAL A 654 -20.80 6.08 20.42
CA VAL A 654 -21.96 5.64 21.18
C VAL A 654 -22.31 6.73 22.20
N GLU A 655 -23.48 7.32 22.05
CA GLU A 655 -23.93 8.39 22.93
C GLU A 655 -24.96 7.90 23.99
N LYS A 656 -24.77 8.37 25.22
CA LYS A 656 -25.72 8.20 26.30
C LYS A 656 -25.84 9.53 27.06
N ASP A 657 -27.10 9.99 27.23
CA ASP A 657 -27.39 11.24 27.94
C ASP A 657 -26.64 12.47 27.36
N GLY A 658 -26.45 12.50 26.03
CA GLY A 658 -25.74 13.58 25.32
C GLY A 658 -24.20 13.59 25.50
N LYS A 659 -23.64 12.47 25.98
CA LYS A 659 -22.19 12.28 26.10
C LYS A 659 -21.77 11.02 25.35
N VAL A 660 -20.63 11.09 24.68
CA VAL A 660 -19.99 9.91 24.10
C VAL A 660 -19.46 9.04 25.24
N VAL A 661 -19.90 7.79 25.28
CA VAL A 661 -19.52 6.81 26.32
C VAL A 661 -18.65 5.68 25.79
N ASP A 662 -18.63 5.46 24.48
CA ASP A 662 -17.77 4.49 23.81
C ASP A 662 -17.73 4.77 22.28
N TYR A 663 -16.93 4.00 21.56
CA TYR A 663 -16.88 3.94 20.10
C TYR A 663 -16.92 2.48 19.67
N VAL A 664 -17.77 2.18 18.70
CA VAL A 664 -17.91 0.84 18.11
C VAL A 664 -17.36 0.81 16.69
N VAL A 665 -16.86 -0.36 16.31
CA VAL A 665 -16.33 -0.61 14.97
C VAL A 665 -17.30 -1.50 14.20
N GLU A 666 -17.68 -1.06 13.02
CA GLU A 666 -18.48 -1.82 12.06
C GLU A 666 -17.62 -2.10 10.82
N TYR A 667 -17.85 -3.24 10.18
CA TYR A 667 -17.10 -3.71 9.02
C TYR A 667 -18.00 -3.83 7.80
N PRO A 668 -18.25 -2.73 7.05
CA PRO A 668 -19.05 -2.78 5.83
C PRO A 668 -18.41 -3.71 4.79
N SER A 669 -19.25 -4.24 3.89
CA SER A 669 -18.81 -5.20 2.86
C SER A 669 -19.17 -4.77 1.44
N ASP A 670 -19.79 -3.61 1.25
CA ASP A 670 -20.18 -3.08 -0.06
C ASP A 670 -19.33 -1.87 -0.43
N PHE A 671 -18.45 -2.05 -1.40
CA PHE A 671 -17.53 -1.02 -1.86
C PHE A 671 -18.22 0.18 -2.52
N ILE A 672 -19.33 -0.05 -3.23
CA ILE A 672 -20.12 1.05 -3.82
C ILE A 672 -20.77 1.88 -2.72
N VAL A 673 -21.40 1.21 -1.75
CA VAL A 673 -22.08 1.89 -0.63
C VAL A 673 -21.10 2.73 0.17
N GLU A 674 -19.89 2.22 0.45
CA GLU A 674 -18.84 3.00 1.10
C GLU A 674 -18.51 4.28 0.32
N HIS A 675 -18.26 4.17 -0.98
CA HIS A 675 -17.89 5.32 -1.80
C HIS A 675 -19.02 6.35 -1.97
N LEU A 676 -20.29 5.88 -2.01
CA LEU A 676 -21.45 6.78 -2.02
C LEU A 676 -21.63 7.52 -0.68
N ASP A 677 -21.41 6.84 0.46
CA ASP A 677 -21.41 7.48 1.78
C ASP A 677 -20.27 8.52 1.90
N LEU A 678 -19.06 8.14 1.47
CA LEU A 678 -17.94 9.07 1.43
C LEU A 678 -18.23 10.28 0.53
N GLY A 679 -18.86 10.07 -0.63
CA GLY A 679 -19.28 11.15 -1.55
C GLY A 679 -20.31 12.08 -0.94
N GLN A 680 -21.18 11.55 -0.10
CA GLN A 680 -22.21 12.34 0.59
C GLN A 680 -21.63 13.15 1.77
N ARG A 681 -20.66 12.62 2.50
CA ARG A 681 -20.14 13.19 3.75
C ARG A 681 -18.89 14.05 3.59
N TYR A 682 -18.03 13.74 2.61
CA TYR A 682 -16.67 14.30 2.48
C TYR A 682 -16.40 14.92 1.09
N SER A 683 -17.41 15.46 0.42
CA SER A 683 -17.24 16.23 -0.81
C SER A 683 -17.19 17.72 -0.50
N PHE A 684 -16.00 18.25 -0.38
CA PHE A 684 -15.77 19.65 -0.02
C PHE A 684 -15.39 20.54 -1.22
N LEU A 685 -14.90 19.94 -2.30
CA LEU A 685 -14.45 20.67 -3.47
C LEU A 685 -15.53 20.74 -4.55
N LYS A 686 -15.57 21.85 -5.27
CA LYS A 686 -16.43 21.99 -6.44
C LYS A 686 -15.87 21.13 -7.58
N ALA A 687 -16.74 20.35 -8.20
CA ALA A 687 -16.44 19.70 -9.46
C ALA A 687 -16.58 20.72 -10.60
N THR A 688 -15.47 21.20 -11.13
CA THR A 688 -15.44 22.12 -12.28
C THR A 688 -14.97 21.38 -13.54
N HIS A 689 -15.31 21.87 -14.72
CA HIS A 689 -14.85 21.36 -15.99
C HIS A 689 -14.76 22.48 -17.04
#